data_905569b127e33ba337ad70d87120d9c0
#
_entry.id   905569b127e33ba337ad70d87120d9c0
#
_cell.length_a   1.000
_cell.length_b   1.000
_cell.length_c   1.000
_cell.angle_alpha   90.00
_cell.angle_beta   90.00
_cell.angle_gamma   90.00
#
_symmetry.space_group_name_H-M   'P 1'
#
loop_
_entity.id
_entity.type
_entity.pdbx_description
1 polymer ?
#
loop_
_entity_poly.entity_id
_entity_poly.type
_entity_poly.pdbx_seq_one_letter_code
_entity_poly.pdbx_strand_id
1 'polypeptide(L)'
;MNMISASAAASATAPLPFDHDAETAACVFTAAGLLLPHLERGQRVDAATLRGAMEAAFGTSDATGAWDWKTAYDACEAATVLFLRKYGNALFRKAGSPSAILPQLTKIAGLLPTHTRRSEEAQTFQQFSTPIPLGFAAVTAAAITHADRVLEPSAGTGLLAILAEIAGGALLVNELAEVRAGLLSSLFPALSVTRFDAAQIDDHLDPGLIPTVVLMNPPFSVMAHVEGRVADAAFRHVASTLARLAPGGRLVTITGASFAPDNPGWTANWKRLQERGRVVFSAVIDGSVYAKHGTTIDTRLTVIDKLPAEDPAVFPAAPGVASDVATLMGWLAEQLPARLPVDPGLAVPVARPTAPRTVRGYVNRAARSAPDAPLAEPEAVPVAYEIVDWEPAEGGRLSDAIYEEYGLQTIRIAGAQAHPTQLVQSASMASIAPPKPSYRPVLPKDILGRLSEAQLETVIYAGEAHMGFLAGAWTVDDTLDNLAATPEDAKGAVRFRQGFMVGDGTGVGKGRESAAIILDNWMQGRRKAVWISKSDKLLEDAQRDWSALGMERLLVTPLSRFPQGAKITLNEGILFLTYATLRSDDRGERISRVRQIVEWLGSDFDGVVIFDEAHAMANAAGGKGERGDVAASQQGRAGLRLVAVQPAEGLRHLVDEARERRA
;
A
#
# COMPACT_ATOMS: atom_id res chain seq x y z
N MET A 1 19.00 -18.84 67.19
CA MET A 1 20.11 -18.50 66.28
C MET A 1 19.95 -19.39 65.07
N ASN A 2 19.26 -18.92 64.05
CA ASN A 2 19.30 -19.49 62.70
C ASN A 2 18.88 -18.39 61.73
N MET A 3 19.87 -17.95 60.96
CA MET A 3 19.66 -16.98 59.91
C MET A 3 19.11 -17.70 58.67
N ILE A 4 17.98 -17.24 58.18
CA ILE A 4 17.43 -17.63 56.87
C ILE A 4 17.87 -16.59 55.88
N SER A 5 18.73 -17.00 54.95
CA SER A 5 19.18 -16.23 53.78
C SER A 5 18.04 -16.20 52.76
N ALA A 6 17.52 -15.02 52.47
CA ALA A 6 16.60 -14.79 51.37
C ALA A 6 17.36 -14.57 50.08
N SER A 7 17.29 -15.53 49.17
CA SER A 7 17.78 -15.38 47.79
C SER A 7 16.81 -14.51 46.99
N ALA A 8 17.24 -13.34 46.58
CA ALA A 8 16.49 -12.51 45.62
C ALA A 8 16.64 -13.12 44.20
N ALA A 9 15.54 -13.74 43.73
CA ALA A 9 15.43 -14.10 42.32
C ALA A 9 15.25 -12.83 41.48
N ALA A 10 16.27 -12.51 40.70
CA ALA A 10 16.16 -11.48 39.67
C ALA A 10 15.17 -11.92 38.61
N SER A 11 14.02 -11.25 38.55
CA SER A 11 13.06 -11.39 37.48
C SER A 11 13.69 -10.82 36.20
N ALA A 12 14.08 -11.69 35.29
CA ALA A 12 14.47 -11.31 33.95
C ALA A 12 13.21 -10.82 33.21
N THR A 13 13.10 -9.51 33.03
CA THR A 13 12.13 -8.90 32.14
C THR A 13 12.40 -9.40 30.72
N ALA A 14 11.41 -10.11 30.15
CA ALA A 14 11.47 -10.49 28.74
C ALA A 14 11.60 -9.22 27.88
N PRO A 15 12.45 -9.22 26.83
CA PRO A 15 12.56 -8.08 25.96
C PRO A 15 11.22 -7.89 25.22
N LEU A 16 10.82 -6.62 25.06
CA LEU A 16 9.70 -6.21 24.22
C LEU A 16 9.88 -6.75 22.79
N PRO A 17 8.79 -7.07 22.07
CA PRO A 17 8.90 -7.53 20.69
C PRO A 17 9.61 -6.44 19.88
N PHE A 18 10.78 -6.78 19.33
CA PHE A 18 11.57 -5.91 18.46
C PHE A 18 10.78 -5.61 17.20
N ASP A 19 10.66 -4.32 16.86
CA ASP A 19 10.18 -3.85 15.56
C ASP A 19 11.24 -4.22 14.52
N HIS A 20 11.04 -5.32 13.82
CA HIS A 20 12.00 -5.89 12.85
C HIS A 20 12.31 -4.91 11.71
N ASP A 21 11.35 -4.11 11.28
CA ASP A 21 11.53 -3.17 10.18
C ASP A 21 12.32 -1.93 10.62
N ALA A 22 12.11 -1.44 11.84
CA ALA A 22 12.92 -0.37 12.43
C ALA A 22 14.36 -0.83 12.68
N GLU A 23 14.57 -2.07 13.13
CA GLU A 23 15.89 -2.68 13.29
C GLU A 23 16.58 -2.84 11.94
N THR A 24 15.87 -3.34 10.93
CA THR A 24 16.38 -3.46 9.55
C THR A 24 16.78 -2.10 9.00
N ALA A 25 15.96 -1.07 9.15
CA ALA A 25 16.28 0.30 8.73
C ALA A 25 17.54 0.85 9.42
N ALA A 26 17.70 0.60 10.73
CA ALA A 26 18.88 0.99 11.49
C ALA A 26 20.15 0.25 11.03
N CYS A 27 20.05 -1.05 10.72
CA CYS A 27 21.14 -1.82 10.16
C CYS A 27 21.54 -1.32 8.77
N VAL A 28 20.58 -1.00 7.90
CA VAL A 28 20.84 -0.41 6.57
C VAL A 28 21.53 0.93 6.69
N PHE A 29 21.10 1.79 7.62
CA PHE A 29 21.74 3.07 7.89
C PHE A 29 23.18 2.88 8.41
N THR A 30 23.41 1.90 9.27
CA THR A 30 24.75 1.54 9.78
C THR A 30 25.65 1.06 8.64
N ALA A 31 25.15 0.16 7.77
CA ALA A 31 25.89 -0.29 6.60
C ALA A 31 26.26 0.88 5.67
N ALA A 32 25.32 1.81 5.44
CA ALA A 32 25.56 3.03 4.67
C ALA A 32 26.72 3.85 5.28
N GLY A 33 26.75 3.99 6.60
CA GLY A 33 27.85 4.65 7.33
C GLY A 33 29.20 3.95 7.13
N LEU A 34 29.24 2.62 7.06
CA LEU A 34 30.44 1.83 6.77
C LEU A 34 30.93 1.97 5.32
N LEU A 35 30.00 2.19 4.38
CA LEU A 35 30.30 2.39 2.96
C LEU A 35 30.75 3.82 2.63
N LEU A 36 30.33 4.80 3.39
CA LEU A 36 30.64 6.23 3.15
C LEU A 36 32.14 6.52 3.00
N PRO A 37 33.08 5.97 3.82
CA PRO A 37 34.51 6.20 3.65
C PRO A 37 35.09 5.71 2.32
N HIS A 38 34.50 4.71 1.68
CA HIS A 38 34.91 4.26 0.35
C HIS A 38 34.57 5.32 -0.70
N LEU A 39 33.35 5.90 -0.65
CA LEU A 39 32.96 6.99 -1.53
C LEU A 39 33.82 8.23 -1.32
N GLU A 40 34.15 8.57 -0.08
CA GLU A 40 35.02 9.70 0.27
C GLU A 40 36.42 9.60 -0.32
N ARG A 41 36.96 8.38 -0.38
CA ARG A 41 38.28 8.10 -0.97
C ARG A 41 38.22 7.91 -2.50
N GLY A 42 37.01 7.96 -3.11
CA GLY A 42 36.82 7.65 -4.51
C GLY A 42 37.09 6.18 -4.86
N GLN A 43 36.93 5.28 -3.90
CA GLN A 43 37.12 3.83 -4.06
C GLN A 43 35.83 3.16 -4.48
N ARG A 44 35.93 2.20 -5.41
CA ARG A 44 34.75 1.42 -5.81
C ARG A 44 34.26 0.54 -4.67
N VAL A 45 32.97 0.51 -4.50
CA VAL A 45 32.25 -0.46 -3.68
C VAL A 45 31.92 -1.66 -4.58
N ASP A 46 32.65 -2.75 -4.41
CA ASP A 46 32.37 -4.01 -5.09
C ASP A 46 31.41 -4.90 -4.24
N ALA A 47 31.02 -6.04 -4.77
CA ALA A 47 30.10 -6.95 -4.08
C ALA A 47 30.66 -7.50 -2.76
N ALA A 48 31.98 -7.65 -2.63
CA ALA A 48 32.62 -8.15 -1.42
C ALA A 48 32.61 -7.04 -0.33
N THR A 49 32.97 -5.81 -0.69
CA THR A 49 32.91 -4.65 0.20
C THR A 49 31.47 -4.42 0.70
N LEU A 50 30.48 -4.49 -0.21
CA LEU A 50 29.07 -4.33 0.15
C LEU A 50 28.61 -5.44 1.11
N ARG A 51 28.91 -6.70 0.81
CA ARG A 51 28.59 -7.83 1.69
C ARG A 51 29.22 -7.64 3.07
N GLY A 52 30.51 -7.29 3.16
CA GLY A 52 31.18 -7.08 4.44
C GLY A 52 30.56 -5.96 5.28
N ALA A 53 30.11 -4.86 4.64
CA ALA A 53 29.41 -3.79 5.34
C ALA A 53 28.02 -4.26 5.85
N MET A 54 27.28 -5.05 5.08
CA MET A 54 26.00 -5.62 5.48
C MET A 54 26.18 -6.64 6.62
N GLU A 55 27.14 -7.56 6.51
CA GLU A 55 27.44 -8.53 7.56
C GLU A 55 27.86 -7.87 8.86
N ALA A 56 28.64 -6.79 8.79
CA ALA A 56 29.03 -6.03 9.96
C ALA A 56 27.84 -5.28 10.61
N ALA A 57 26.90 -4.80 9.81
CA ALA A 57 25.72 -4.08 10.29
C ALA A 57 24.63 -5.00 10.84
N PHE A 58 24.40 -6.15 10.19
CA PHE A 58 23.36 -7.12 10.57
C PHE A 58 23.86 -8.22 11.51
N GLY A 59 25.19 -8.33 11.70
CA GLY A 59 25.79 -9.39 12.51
C GLY A 59 25.73 -10.78 11.89
N THR A 60 25.25 -10.92 10.65
CA THR A 60 25.02 -12.20 9.97
C THR A 60 25.08 -12.06 8.45
N SER A 61 25.28 -13.19 7.75
CA SER A 61 25.34 -13.21 6.28
C SER A 61 23.95 -13.24 5.63
N ASP A 62 23.91 -12.96 4.33
CA ASP A 62 22.70 -13.07 3.48
C ASP A 62 22.08 -14.49 3.47
N ALA A 63 22.87 -15.51 3.77
CA ALA A 63 22.40 -16.90 3.83
C ALA A 63 21.40 -17.16 4.97
N THR A 64 21.37 -16.33 6.00
CA THR A 64 20.41 -16.46 7.11
C THR A 64 19.03 -15.83 6.82
N GLY A 65 18.91 -15.07 5.72
CA GLY A 65 17.69 -14.35 5.36
C GLY A 65 17.43 -13.07 6.17
N ALA A 66 18.39 -12.64 7.01
CA ALA A 66 18.25 -11.39 7.78
C ALA A 66 18.31 -10.13 6.89
N TRP A 67 18.94 -10.23 5.73
CA TRP A 67 18.96 -9.20 4.71
C TRP A 67 19.10 -9.82 3.31
N ASP A 68 18.66 -9.10 2.31
CA ASP A 68 18.78 -9.48 0.91
C ASP A 68 19.62 -8.45 0.11
N TRP A 69 19.89 -8.76 -1.15
CA TRP A 69 20.69 -7.87 -2.00
C TRP A 69 19.95 -6.58 -2.38
N LYS A 70 18.62 -6.54 -2.33
CA LYS A 70 17.85 -5.30 -2.48
C LYS A 70 18.15 -4.34 -1.32
N THR A 71 18.07 -4.85 -0.10
CA THR A 71 18.41 -4.13 1.13
C THR A 71 19.87 -3.66 1.11
N ALA A 72 20.80 -4.47 0.58
CA ALA A 72 22.20 -4.07 0.41
C ALA A 72 22.37 -2.93 -0.61
N TYR A 73 21.63 -2.93 -1.70
CA TYR A 73 21.63 -1.80 -2.64
C TYR A 73 21.01 -0.53 -2.04
N ASP A 74 19.97 -0.66 -1.23
CA ASP A 74 19.41 0.48 -0.47
C ASP A 74 20.49 1.10 0.46
N ALA A 75 21.38 0.29 1.06
CA ALA A 75 22.52 0.79 1.83
C ALA A 75 23.55 1.56 0.98
N CYS A 76 23.81 1.13 -0.25
CA CYS A 76 24.67 1.88 -1.19
C CYS A 76 24.08 3.23 -1.55
N GLU A 77 22.78 3.28 -1.79
CA GLU A 77 22.08 4.53 -2.09
C GLU A 77 22.06 5.47 -0.89
N ALA A 78 21.78 4.95 0.31
CA ALA A 78 21.86 5.69 1.55
C ALA A 78 23.29 6.25 1.81
N ALA A 79 24.35 5.48 1.52
CA ALA A 79 25.72 5.96 1.58
C ALA A 79 25.96 7.12 0.63
N THR A 80 25.33 7.11 -0.55
CA THR A 80 25.38 8.20 -1.51
C THR A 80 24.64 9.44 -1.02
N VAL A 81 23.49 9.27 -0.38
CA VAL A 81 22.75 10.38 0.27
C VAL A 81 23.62 11.02 1.37
N LEU A 82 24.26 10.20 2.22
CA LEU A 82 25.20 10.69 3.26
C LEU A 82 26.38 11.44 2.63
N PHE A 83 26.96 10.91 1.56
CA PHE A 83 28.05 11.56 0.83
C PHE A 83 27.63 12.91 0.25
N LEU A 84 26.49 12.97 -0.43
CA LEU A 84 25.96 14.21 -1.02
C LEU A 84 25.60 15.23 0.06
N ARG A 85 25.05 14.80 1.20
CA ARG A 85 24.80 15.70 2.34
C ARG A 85 26.06 16.34 2.86
N LYS A 86 27.14 15.57 2.97
CA LYS A 86 28.42 16.07 3.50
C LYS A 86 29.15 16.96 2.51
N TYR A 87 29.16 16.61 1.24
CA TYR A 87 30.01 17.24 0.22
C TYR A 87 29.24 17.95 -0.90
N GLY A 88 27.98 17.67 -1.09
CA GLY A 88 27.18 18.13 -2.23
C GLY A 88 27.19 19.64 -2.40
N ASN A 89 26.91 20.40 -1.32
CA ASN A 89 26.94 21.86 -1.37
C ASN A 89 28.30 22.44 -1.83
N ALA A 90 29.40 21.81 -1.43
CA ALA A 90 30.74 22.23 -1.86
C ALA A 90 31.01 21.86 -3.32
N LEU A 91 30.60 20.65 -3.73
CA LEU A 91 30.74 20.19 -5.11
C LEU A 91 29.95 21.06 -6.08
N PHE A 92 28.70 21.37 -5.77
CA PHE A 92 27.82 22.20 -6.62
C PHE A 92 28.34 23.63 -6.73
N ARG A 93 28.77 24.24 -5.62
CA ARG A 93 29.37 25.58 -5.63
C ARG A 93 30.66 25.63 -6.45
N LYS A 94 31.51 24.58 -6.34
CA LYS A 94 32.77 24.51 -7.07
C LYS A 94 32.55 24.32 -8.58
N ALA A 95 31.55 23.55 -8.97
CA ALA A 95 31.22 23.31 -10.36
C ALA A 95 30.72 24.56 -11.09
N GLY A 96 29.93 25.40 -10.42
CA GLY A 96 29.45 26.68 -10.96
C GLY A 96 28.38 26.59 -12.04
N SER A 97 28.17 25.42 -12.63
CA SER A 97 27.12 25.20 -13.64
C SER A 97 26.60 23.77 -13.62
N PRO A 98 25.33 23.52 -14.06
CA PRO A 98 24.78 22.17 -14.16
C PRO A 98 25.59 21.23 -15.07
N SER A 99 26.12 21.70 -16.16
CA SER A 99 26.96 20.91 -17.08
C SER A 99 28.30 20.50 -16.46
N ALA A 100 28.87 21.29 -15.57
CA ALA A 100 30.17 21.02 -14.95
C ALA A 100 30.04 20.03 -13.75
N ILE A 101 28.88 19.94 -13.08
CA ILE A 101 28.67 19.00 -11.97
C ILE A 101 28.33 17.60 -12.48
N LEU A 102 27.68 17.45 -13.63
CA LEU A 102 27.20 16.17 -14.17
C LEU A 102 28.30 15.09 -14.28
N PRO A 103 29.51 15.37 -14.81
CA PRO A 103 30.60 14.39 -14.83
C PRO A 103 31.02 13.90 -13.45
N GLN A 104 30.94 14.77 -12.44
CA GLN A 104 31.28 14.41 -11.06
C GLN A 104 30.24 13.49 -10.45
N LEU A 105 28.94 13.76 -10.67
CA LEU A 105 27.85 12.88 -10.26
C LEU A 105 27.91 11.51 -10.96
N THR A 106 28.25 11.50 -12.25
CA THR A 106 28.48 10.27 -13.03
C THR A 106 29.66 9.46 -12.45
N LYS A 107 30.73 10.14 -12.04
CA LYS A 107 31.86 9.47 -11.38
C LYS A 107 31.45 8.84 -10.03
N ILE A 108 30.67 9.54 -9.22
CA ILE A 108 30.15 9.00 -7.96
C ILE A 108 29.28 7.78 -8.22
N ALA A 109 28.32 7.85 -9.16
CA ALA A 109 27.51 6.70 -9.58
C ALA A 109 28.39 5.54 -10.08
N GLY A 110 29.54 5.84 -10.69
CA GLY A 110 30.53 4.88 -11.16
C GLY A 110 31.19 4.05 -10.05
N LEU A 111 31.23 4.58 -8.81
CA LEU A 111 31.83 3.90 -7.66
C LEU A 111 30.92 2.82 -7.07
N LEU A 112 29.61 2.86 -7.33
CA LEU A 112 28.63 1.93 -6.81
C LEU A 112 28.58 0.64 -7.63
N PRO A 113 28.22 -0.50 -7.01
CA PRO A 113 28.06 -1.77 -7.72
C PRO A 113 26.86 -1.72 -8.66
N THR A 114 26.89 -2.54 -9.70
CA THR A 114 25.73 -2.80 -10.55
C THR A 114 24.75 -3.71 -9.83
N HIS A 115 23.46 -3.40 -9.88
CA HIS A 115 22.41 -4.22 -9.31
C HIS A 115 22.19 -5.48 -10.18
N THR A 116 22.97 -6.54 -9.92
CA THR A 116 22.93 -7.79 -10.70
C THR A 116 22.00 -8.84 -10.12
N ARG A 117 21.66 -8.73 -8.83
CA ARG A 117 20.76 -9.65 -8.14
C ARG A 117 19.42 -8.93 -7.92
N ARG A 118 18.37 -9.46 -8.53
CA ARG A 118 17.02 -8.92 -8.43
C ARG A 118 16.22 -9.83 -7.51
N SER A 119 15.47 -9.25 -6.58
CA SER A 119 14.36 -9.97 -5.96
C SER A 119 13.22 -10.09 -6.98
N GLU A 120 12.44 -11.17 -6.94
CA GLU A 120 11.22 -11.33 -7.74
C GLU A 120 10.27 -10.14 -7.52
N GLU A 121 10.28 -9.59 -6.33
CA GLU A 121 9.52 -8.42 -5.93
C GLU A 121 9.92 -7.16 -6.71
N ALA A 122 11.22 -6.87 -6.83
CA ALA A 122 11.72 -5.71 -7.58
C ALA A 122 11.39 -5.83 -9.07
N GLN A 123 11.31 -7.07 -9.60
CA GLN A 123 10.88 -7.31 -10.99
C GLN A 123 9.37 -7.15 -11.15
N THR A 124 8.58 -7.62 -10.18
CA THR A 124 7.12 -7.56 -10.23
C THR A 124 6.59 -6.13 -10.13
N PHE A 125 7.24 -5.26 -9.35
CA PHE A 125 6.78 -3.88 -9.14
C PHE A 125 7.56 -2.83 -9.92
N GLN A 126 8.61 -3.21 -10.66
CA GLN A 126 9.49 -2.29 -11.42
C GLN A 126 9.88 -1.03 -10.63
N GLN A 127 10.16 -1.21 -9.34
CA GLN A 127 10.66 -0.15 -8.47
C GLN A 127 12.16 -0.02 -8.69
N PHE A 128 12.55 0.92 -9.53
CA PHE A 128 13.95 1.20 -9.79
C PHE A 128 14.35 2.51 -9.13
N SER A 129 15.47 2.46 -8.42
CA SER A 129 16.06 3.67 -7.85
C SER A 129 16.53 4.60 -8.94
N THR A 130 16.39 5.88 -8.70
CA THR A 130 16.78 6.92 -9.67
C THR A 130 18.30 7.00 -9.80
N PRO A 131 18.91 6.85 -10.99
CA PRO A 131 20.32 7.15 -11.18
C PRO A 131 20.65 8.59 -10.77
N ILE A 132 21.74 8.82 -10.00
CA ILE A 132 22.09 10.15 -9.51
C ILE A 132 22.14 11.22 -10.60
N PRO A 133 22.80 10.96 -11.77
CA PRO A 133 22.81 11.93 -12.86
C PRO A 133 21.41 12.28 -13.38
N LEU A 134 20.51 11.30 -13.47
CA LEU A 134 19.14 11.51 -13.93
C LEU A 134 18.31 12.26 -12.88
N GLY A 135 18.48 11.93 -11.59
CA GLY A 135 17.89 12.68 -10.48
C GLY A 135 18.31 14.15 -10.51
N PHE A 136 19.56 14.41 -10.84
CA PHE A 136 20.07 15.78 -11.01
C PHE A 136 19.42 16.49 -12.21
N ALA A 137 19.21 15.80 -13.32
CA ALA A 137 18.48 16.38 -14.47
C ALA A 137 17.03 16.73 -14.08
N ALA A 138 16.34 15.87 -13.31
CA ALA A 138 15.00 16.13 -12.81
C ALA A 138 14.94 17.35 -11.87
N VAL A 139 15.89 17.48 -10.94
CA VAL A 139 16.00 18.64 -10.04
C VAL A 139 16.30 19.92 -10.81
N THR A 140 17.17 19.85 -11.84
CA THR A 140 17.46 20.98 -12.73
C THR A 140 16.22 21.41 -13.49
N ALA A 141 15.45 20.47 -14.04
CA ALA A 141 14.19 20.75 -14.74
C ALA A 141 13.13 21.36 -13.81
N ALA A 142 13.13 20.98 -12.53
CA ALA A 142 12.24 21.53 -11.52
C ALA A 142 12.55 23.00 -11.17
N ALA A 143 13.76 23.49 -11.46
CA ALA A 143 14.21 24.85 -11.16
C ALA A 143 13.94 25.27 -9.71
N ILE A 144 14.35 24.42 -8.76
CA ILE A 144 14.11 24.59 -7.32
C ILE A 144 14.88 25.79 -6.78
N THR A 145 14.24 26.54 -5.89
CA THR A 145 14.78 27.69 -5.18
C THR A 145 14.57 27.55 -3.66
N HIS A 146 15.18 28.41 -2.88
CA HIS A 146 14.96 28.47 -1.41
C HIS A 146 13.54 28.84 -0.99
N ALA A 147 12.74 29.34 -1.90
CA ALA A 147 11.33 29.66 -1.65
C ALA A 147 10.40 28.43 -1.82
N ASP A 148 10.93 27.33 -2.33
CA ASP A 148 10.12 26.18 -2.71
C ASP A 148 9.90 25.17 -1.57
N ARG A 149 8.68 24.66 -1.54
CA ARG A 149 8.29 23.46 -0.81
C ARG A 149 8.21 22.30 -1.82
N VAL A 150 9.11 21.35 -1.67
CA VAL A 150 9.28 20.23 -2.62
C VAL A 150 8.67 18.96 -2.04
N LEU A 151 7.68 18.40 -2.70
CA LEU A 151 7.10 17.10 -2.35
C LEU A 151 7.76 15.99 -3.17
N GLU A 152 8.27 14.98 -2.49
CA GLU A 152 8.65 13.70 -3.07
C GLU A 152 7.70 12.61 -2.55
N PRO A 153 6.69 12.19 -3.34
CA PRO A 153 5.60 11.32 -2.88
C PRO A 153 6.00 9.84 -2.81
N SER A 154 7.14 9.46 -3.39
CA SER A 154 7.69 8.09 -3.38
C SER A 154 9.21 8.19 -3.26
N ALA A 155 9.68 8.54 -2.06
CA ALA A 155 11.04 9.01 -1.87
C ALA A 155 12.10 7.88 -1.91
N GLY A 156 11.70 6.62 -1.77
CA GLY A 156 12.63 5.49 -1.78
C GLY A 156 13.73 5.66 -0.74
N THR A 157 14.98 5.72 -1.19
CA THR A 157 16.16 5.95 -0.34
C THR A 157 16.55 7.43 -0.22
N GLY A 158 15.78 8.35 -0.82
CA GLY A 158 15.99 9.80 -0.71
C GLY A 158 17.01 10.40 -1.68
N LEU A 159 17.28 9.76 -2.81
CA LEU A 159 18.24 10.29 -3.81
C LEU A 159 17.74 11.55 -4.52
N LEU A 160 16.45 11.67 -4.80
CA LEU A 160 15.86 12.92 -5.31
C LEU A 160 15.78 13.97 -4.19
N ALA A 161 15.37 13.56 -2.98
CA ALA A 161 15.25 14.44 -1.82
C ALA A 161 16.56 15.15 -1.49
N ILE A 162 17.69 14.43 -1.44
CA ILE A 162 18.99 15.07 -1.12
C ILE A 162 19.43 16.09 -2.19
N LEU A 163 19.15 15.82 -3.47
CA LEU A 163 19.44 16.75 -4.53
C LEU A 163 18.54 18.00 -4.47
N ALA A 164 17.28 17.83 -4.10
CA ALA A 164 16.35 18.94 -3.87
C ALA A 164 16.73 19.76 -2.64
N GLU A 165 17.21 19.13 -1.55
CA GLU A 165 17.75 19.81 -0.38
C GLU A 165 18.98 20.66 -0.74
N ILE A 166 19.91 20.13 -1.52
CA ILE A 166 21.09 20.85 -2.01
C ILE A 166 20.68 22.04 -2.88
N ALA A 167 19.63 21.91 -3.70
CA ALA A 167 19.08 23.01 -4.48
C ALA A 167 18.38 24.09 -3.63
N GLY A 168 18.16 23.83 -2.35
CA GLY A 168 17.60 24.77 -1.38
C GLY A 168 16.13 24.60 -1.07
N GLY A 169 15.47 23.59 -1.61
CA GLY A 169 14.04 23.32 -1.37
C GLY A 169 13.76 22.82 0.04
N ALA A 170 12.64 23.27 0.63
CA ALA A 170 12.10 22.70 1.87
C ALA A 170 11.33 21.42 1.55
N LEU A 171 11.79 20.29 2.07
CA LEU A 171 11.31 18.97 1.70
C LEU A 171 10.04 18.55 2.43
N LEU A 172 9.14 17.90 1.70
CA LEU A 172 8.06 17.06 2.16
C LEU A 172 8.31 15.66 1.55
N VAL A 173 8.53 14.65 2.38
CA VAL A 173 8.88 13.30 1.92
C VAL A 173 7.84 12.29 2.36
N ASN A 174 7.44 11.44 1.44
CA ASN A 174 6.53 10.33 1.67
C ASN A 174 7.15 9.04 1.14
N GLU A 175 7.10 7.96 1.91
CA GLU A 175 7.53 6.63 1.48
C GLU A 175 6.65 5.57 2.14
N LEU A 176 6.02 4.74 1.33
CA LEU A 176 5.07 3.75 1.81
C LEU A 176 5.75 2.57 2.54
N ALA A 177 6.90 2.13 2.01
CA ALA A 177 7.63 0.98 2.56
C ALA A 177 8.27 1.31 3.92
N GLU A 178 7.99 0.49 4.94
CA GLU A 178 8.37 0.75 6.34
C GLU A 178 9.87 0.88 6.53
N VAL A 179 10.64 -0.08 6.05
CA VAL A 179 12.10 -0.06 6.14
C VAL A 179 12.70 1.19 5.50
N ARG A 180 12.20 1.58 4.30
CA ARG A 180 12.68 2.78 3.61
C ARG A 180 12.24 4.06 4.30
N ALA A 181 11.03 4.11 4.86
CA ALA A 181 10.57 5.26 5.64
C ALA A 181 11.41 5.43 6.93
N GLY A 182 11.75 4.35 7.62
CA GLY A 182 12.67 4.35 8.76
C GLY A 182 14.09 4.81 8.38
N LEU A 183 14.58 4.33 7.23
CA LEU A 183 15.87 4.76 6.67
C LEU A 183 15.86 6.25 6.32
N LEU A 184 14.80 6.75 5.67
CA LEU A 184 14.62 8.18 5.37
C LEU A 184 14.60 9.03 6.65
N SER A 185 13.90 8.58 7.70
CA SER A 185 13.87 9.28 8.98
C SER A 185 15.27 9.39 9.61
N SER A 186 16.12 8.37 9.42
CA SER A 186 17.52 8.38 9.85
C SER A 186 18.39 9.27 8.96
N LEU A 187 18.16 9.25 7.66
CA LEU A 187 18.86 10.08 6.69
C LEU A 187 18.47 11.56 6.81
N PHE A 188 17.20 11.88 7.09
CA PHE A 188 16.66 13.25 7.18
C PHE A 188 16.03 13.51 8.56
N PRO A 189 16.81 13.56 9.65
CA PRO A 189 16.29 13.56 11.02
C PRO A 189 15.49 14.83 11.38
N ALA A 190 15.55 15.87 10.55
CA ALA A 190 14.76 17.10 10.73
C ALA A 190 13.39 17.05 10.04
N LEU A 191 13.11 15.99 9.27
CA LEU A 191 11.87 15.84 8.52
C LEU A 191 10.97 14.80 9.17
N SER A 192 9.67 15.03 9.05
CA SER A 192 8.64 14.02 9.30
C SER A 192 8.38 13.26 7.99
N VAL A 193 8.68 11.97 7.96
CA VAL A 193 8.40 11.10 6.82
C VAL A 193 6.98 10.59 6.95
N THR A 194 6.14 10.87 5.95
CA THR A 194 4.77 10.33 5.88
C THR A 194 4.76 8.99 5.16
N ARG A 195 3.72 8.16 5.41
CA ARG A 195 3.60 6.81 4.86
C ARG A 195 2.24 6.60 4.21
N PHE A 196 1.95 7.42 3.22
CA PHE A 196 0.71 7.37 2.46
C PHE A 196 0.91 6.69 1.11
N ASP A 197 -0.16 6.10 0.56
CA ASP A 197 -0.16 5.70 -0.84
C ASP A 197 -0.01 6.94 -1.73
N ALA A 198 1.07 6.99 -2.51
CA ALA A 198 1.34 8.13 -3.37
C ALA A 198 0.30 8.32 -4.50
N ALA A 199 -0.46 7.27 -4.85
CA ALA A 199 -1.58 7.39 -5.78
C ALA A 199 -2.77 8.18 -5.20
N GLN A 200 -2.78 8.41 -3.88
CA GLN A 200 -3.82 9.13 -3.14
C GLN A 200 -3.22 10.22 -2.23
N ILE A 201 -2.03 10.72 -2.55
CA ILE A 201 -1.30 11.65 -1.68
C ILE A 201 -2.06 12.96 -1.43
N ASP A 202 -2.89 13.41 -2.38
CA ASP A 202 -3.73 14.60 -2.25
C ASP A 202 -4.75 14.47 -1.11
N ASP A 203 -5.29 13.28 -0.91
CA ASP A 203 -6.31 13.01 0.09
C ASP A 203 -5.73 12.92 1.52
N HIS A 204 -4.44 12.60 1.65
CA HIS A 204 -3.83 12.25 2.93
C HIS A 204 -2.91 13.34 3.52
N LEU A 205 -2.32 14.18 2.70
CA LEU A 205 -1.49 15.28 3.20
C LEU A 205 -2.34 16.35 3.88
N ASP A 206 -1.79 16.91 4.96
CA ASP A 206 -2.38 18.06 5.63
C ASP A 206 -2.77 19.16 4.60
N PRO A 207 -4.02 19.65 4.58
CA PRO A 207 -4.47 20.69 3.65
C PRO A 207 -3.62 21.96 3.64
N GLY A 208 -2.94 22.28 4.75
CA GLY A 208 -2.00 23.41 4.86
C GLY A 208 -0.65 23.15 4.20
N LEU A 209 -0.32 21.91 3.85
CA LEU A 209 0.93 21.56 3.19
C LEU A 209 0.75 21.59 1.67
N ILE A 210 0.97 22.73 1.06
CA ILE A 210 0.83 22.94 -0.39
C ILE A 210 2.25 22.98 -1.00
N PRO A 211 2.69 21.95 -1.75
CA PRO A 211 3.98 21.96 -2.43
C PRO A 211 3.97 22.92 -3.63
N THR A 212 5.10 23.56 -3.90
CA THR A 212 5.32 24.41 -5.08
C THR A 212 6.08 23.67 -6.17
N VAL A 213 6.73 22.56 -5.79
CA VAL A 213 7.41 21.61 -6.68
C VAL A 213 7.06 20.20 -6.28
N VAL A 214 6.89 19.33 -7.24
CA VAL A 214 6.84 17.87 -7.08
C VAL A 214 7.98 17.24 -7.87
N LEU A 215 8.74 16.37 -7.22
CA LEU A 215 9.72 15.48 -7.86
C LEU A 215 9.27 14.05 -7.62
N MET A 216 9.19 13.23 -8.67
CA MET A 216 8.73 11.87 -8.49
C MET A 216 9.34 10.90 -9.51
N ASN A 217 9.62 9.70 -9.04
CA ASN A 217 9.93 8.51 -9.83
C ASN A 217 8.98 7.40 -9.38
N PRO A 218 7.70 7.43 -9.81
CA PRO A 218 6.73 6.44 -9.40
C PRO A 218 7.11 5.06 -9.94
N PRO A 219 6.60 3.96 -9.33
CA PRO A 219 6.79 2.63 -9.87
C PRO A 219 6.40 2.57 -11.34
N PHE A 220 7.29 2.04 -12.20
CA PHE A 220 6.97 1.81 -13.60
C PHE A 220 5.96 0.67 -13.66
N SER A 221 4.76 0.93 -14.16
CA SER A 221 3.68 -0.05 -14.20
C SER A 221 4.13 -1.31 -14.91
N VAL A 222 4.14 -2.42 -14.19
CA VAL A 222 4.43 -3.72 -14.75
C VAL A 222 3.18 -4.33 -15.32
N MET A 223 3.34 -4.85 -16.49
CA MET A 223 2.42 -5.78 -17.11
C MET A 223 2.11 -6.98 -16.21
N ALA A 224 1.02 -6.94 -15.45
CA ALA A 224 0.25 -8.15 -15.30
C ALA A 224 -0.54 -8.30 -16.61
N HIS A 225 -0.31 -9.37 -17.34
CA HIS A 225 -1.14 -9.74 -18.48
C HIS A 225 -2.55 -10.05 -17.98
N VAL A 226 -3.36 -9.01 -17.83
CA VAL A 226 -4.81 -9.09 -17.74
C VAL A 226 -5.34 -7.88 -18.52
N GLU A 227 -6.02 -8.18 -19.59
CA GLU A 227 -6.64 -7.26 -20.54
C GLU A 227 -7.02 -5.88 -19.96
N GLY A 228 -6.32 -4.84 -20.40
CA GLY A 228 -6.85 -3.49 -20.50
C GLY A 228 -6.69 -2.54 -19.31
N ARG A 229 -6.06 -2.88 -18.15
CA ARG A 229 -6.07 -2.01 -16.96
C ARG A 229 -4.73 -1.69 -16.30
N VAL A 230 -3.60 -2.00 -16.89
CA VAL A 230 -2.27 -1.81 -16.26
C VAL A 230 -1.69 -0.41 -16.44
N ALA A 231 -2.24 0.35 -17.32
CA ALA A 231 -1.80 1.67 -17.69
C ALA A 231 -2.04 2.76 -16.62
N ASP A 232 -2.78 2.50 -15.55
CA ASP A 232 -3.37 3.55 -14.69
C ASP A 232 -2.51 3.96 -13.48
N ALA A 233 -1.55 3.14 -13.01
CA ALA A 233 -0.84 3.42 -11.76
C ALA A 233 0.01 4.69 -11.82
N ALA A 234 0.89 4.84 -12.82
CA ALA A 234 1.72 6.04 -12.97
C ALA A 234 0.84 7.29 -13.15
N PHE A 235 -0.29 7.14 -13.86
CA PHE A 235 -1.22 8.24 -14.09
C PHE A 235 -1.89 8.71 -12.79
N ARG A 236 -2.31 7.79 -11.92
CA ARG A 236 -2.89 8.13 -10.60
C ARG A 236 -1.90 8.87 -9.73
N HIS A 237 -0.66 8.41 -9.67
CA HIS A 237 0.41 9.10 -8.93
C HIS A 237 0.60 10.53 -9.43
N VAL A 238 0.69 10.72 -10.76
CA VAL A 238 0.84 12.06 -11.36
C VAL A 238 -0.40 12.91 -11.14
N ALA A 239 -1.60 12.37 -11.30
CA ALA A 239 -2.84 13.11 -11.13
C ALA A 239 -3.06 13.56 -9.67
N SER A 240 -2.81 12.68 -8.69
CA SER A 240 -2.93 12.98 -7.26
C SER A 240 -1.92 14.05 -6.83
N THR A 241 -0.65 13.91 -7.22
CA THR A 241 0.37 14.91 -6.88
C THR A 241 0.15 16.24 -7.59
N LEU A 242 -0.35 16.21 -8.83
CA LEU A 242 -0.73 17.43 -9.56
C LEU A 242 -1.92 18.12 -8.89
N ALA A 243 -2.90 17.38 -8.37
CA ALA A 243 -4.01 17.95 -7.62
C ALA A 243 -3.50 18.75 -6.42
N ARG A 244 -2.53 18.21 -5.69
CA ARG A 244 -1.94 18.83 -4.49
C ARG A 244 -1.00 19.98 -4.77
N LEU A 245 -0.37 20.02 -5.95
CA LEU A 245 0.59 21.06 -6.32
C LEU A 245 -0.06 22.45 -6.33
N ALA A 246 0.69 23.46 -5.91
CA ALA A 246 0.25 24.86 -5.94
C ALA A 246 -0.05 25.32 -7.38
N PRO A 247 -1.02 26.23 -7.59
CA PRO A 247 -1.19 26.91 -8.89
C PRO A 247 0.12 27.55 -9.33
N GLY A 248 0.53 27.33 -10.60
CA GLY A 248 1.82 27.78 -11.13
C GLY A 248 3.04 26.95 -10.67
N GLY A 249 2.82 25.96 -9.80
CA GLY A 249 3.89 25.03 -9.39
C GLY A 249 4.33 24.10 -10.51
N ARG A 250 5.47 23.43 -10.34
CA ARG A 250 6.06 22.52 -11.33
C ARG A 250 6.20 21.11 -10.82
N LEU A 251 5.72 20.14 -11.59
CA LEU A 251 5.88 18.72 -11.37
C LEU A 251 6.88 18.16 -12.39
N VAL A 252 7.89 17.41 -11.91
CA VAL A 252 8.82 16.67 -12.75
C VAL A 252 8.71 15.20 -12.38
N THR A 253 8.42 14.37 -13.37
CA THR A 253 8.26 12.93 -13.19
C THR A 253 9.15 12.13 -14.12
N ILE A 254 9.72 11.03 -13.59
CA ILE A 254 10.43 10.01 -14.37
C ILE A 254 9.51 8.80 -14.43
N THR A 255 9.13 8.34 -15.61
CA THR A 255 8.19 7.23 -15.81
C THR A 255 8.72 6.26 -16.87
N GLY A 256 8.05 5.15 -17.11
CA GLY A 256 8.33 4.31 -18.28
C GLY A 256 8.09 5.09 -19.59
N ALA A 257 8.85 4.80 -20.65
CA ALA A 257 8.76 5.51 -21.93
C ALA A 257 7.37 5.48 -22.56
N SER A 258 6.59 4.41 -22.29
CA SER A 258 5.22 4.26 -22.80
C SER A 258 4.21 5.24 -22.19
N PHE A 259 4.54 5.88 -21.07
CA PHE A 259 3.73 6.94 -20.46
C PHE A 259 3.93 8.24 -21.24
N ALA A 260 3.39 8.28 -22.43
CA ALA A 260 3.61 9.32 -23.43
C ALA A 260 2.30 9.93 -23.92
N PRO A 261 2.28 11.27 -24.17
CA PRO A 261 1.08 11.93 -24.70
C PRO A 261 0.65 11.42 -26.09
N ASP A 262 1.59 10.94 -26.89
CA ASP A 262 1.39 10.39 -28.22
C ASP A 262 1.02 8.90 -28.24
N ASN A 263 1.00 8.25 -27.09
CA ASN A 263 0.53 6.86 -26.97
C ASN A 263 -1.00 6.81 -27.04
N PRO A 264 -1.57 6.12 -28.05
CA PRO A 264 -3.04 6.09 -28.26
C PRO A 264 -3.83 5.62 -27.02
N GLY A 265 -3.28 4.69 -26.23
CA GLY A 265 -3.90 4.19 -24.99
C GLY A 265 -4.06 5.23 -23.88
N TRP A 266 -3.34 6.36 -23.98
CA TRP A 266 -3.29 7.39 -22.95
C TRP A 266 -3.87 8.74 -23.37
N THR A 267 -4.24 8.89 -24.64
CA THR A 267 -4.66 10.19 -25.20
C THR A 267 -5.76 10.87 -24.40
N ALA A 268 -6.79 10.13 -24.00
CA ALA A 268 -7.90 10.69 -23.23
C ALA A 268 -7.45 11.14 -21.81
N ASN A 269 -6.59 10.35 -21.18
CA ASN A 269 -6.07 10.66 -19.83
C ASN A 269 -5.15 11.87 -19.86
N TRP A 270 -4.30 11.99 -20.86
CA TRP A 270 -3.42 13.14 -21.04
C TRP A 270 -4.20 14.42 -21.33
N LYS A 271 -5.28 14.37 -22.12
CA LYS A 271 -6.17 15.52 -22.33
C LYS A 271 -6.77 16.01 -21.02
N ARG A 272 -7.32 15.09 -20.21
CA ARG A 272 -7.85 15.44 -18.89
C ARG A 272 -6.79 16.00 -17.94
N LEU A 273 -5.57 15.50 -18.02
CA LEU A 273 -4.47 16.03 -17.21
C LEU A 273 -4.14 17.46 -17.65
N GLN A 274 -4.11 17.75 -18.96
CA GLN A 274 -3.82 19.08 -19.51
C GLN A 274 -4.91 20.13 -19.19
N GLU A 275 -6.11 19.71 -18.81
CA GLU A 275 -7.14 20.61 -18.26
C GLU A 275 -6.72 21.22 -16.91
N ARG A 276 -5.77 20.57 -16.21
CA ARG A 276 -5.29 20.96 -14.87
C ARG A 276 -3.80 21.31 -14.81
N GLY A 277 -3.01 20.74 -15.71
CA GLY A 277 -1.57 20.89 -15.71
C GLY A 277 -0.98 20.73 -17.12
N ARG A 278 -0.38 21.81 -17.64
CA ARG A 278 0.20 21.85 -18.98
C ARG A 278 1.54 21.12 -19.02
N VAL A 279 1.67 20.13 -19.90
CA VAL A 279 2.96 19.52 -20.23
C VAL A 279 3.81 20.56 -20.96
N VAL A 280 4.97 20.87 -20.42
CA VAL A 280 5.90 21.87 -20.99
C VAL A 280 7.16 21.24 -21.59
N PHE A 281 7.46 19.99 -21.23
CA PHE A 281 8.57 19.22 -21.78
C PHE A 281 8.33 17.72 -21.59
N SER A 282 8.71 16.91 -22.57
CA SER A 282 8.68 15.44 -22.44
C SER A 282 9.71 14.82 -23.38
N ALA A 283 10.65 14.02 -22.85
CA ALA A 283 11.70 13.36 -23.64
C ALA A 283 11.90 11.92 -23.18
N VAL A 284 12.12 11.02 -24.13
CA VAL A 284 12.52 9.63 -23.86
C VAL A 284 14.00 9.58 -23.49
N ILE A 285 14.36 8.66 -22.61
CA ILE A 285 15.71 8.41 -22.12
C ILE A 285 16.03 6.94 -22.40
N ASP A 286 17.14 6.70 -23.07
CA ASP A 286 17.62 5.36 -23.39
C ASP A 286 17.83 4.52 -22.11
N GLY A 287 17.42 3.28 -22.16
CA GLY A 287 17.46 2.35 -21.02
C GLY A 287 18.87 2.07 -20.48
N SER A 288 19.93 2.35 -21.26
CA SER A 288 21.31 2.25 -20.79
C SER A 288 21.61 3.15 -19.58
N VAL A 289 20.88 4.25 -19.41
CA VAL A 289 20.98 5.14 -18.24
C VAL A 289 20.63 4.40 -16.93
N TYR A 290 19.71 3.45 -16.98
CA TYR A 290 19.32 2.62 -15.86
C TYR A 290 20.08 1.28 -15.75
N ALA A 291 20.99 0.98 -16.67
CA ALA A 291 21.67 -0.33 -16.73
C ALA A 291 22.32 -0.73 -15.40
N LYS A 292 22.92 0.20 -14.65
CA LYS A 292 23.50 -0.04 -13.33
C LYS A 292 22.45 -0.33 -12.26
N HIS A 293 21.23 0.14 -12.41
CA HIS A 293 20.11 -0.08 -11.50
C HIS A 293 19.28 -1.30 -11.86
N GLY A 294 19.82 -2.16 -12.72
CA GLY A 294 19.27 -3.47 -13.00
C GLY A 294 18.15 -3.51 -14.04
N THR A 295 17.94 -2.46 -14.82
CA THR A 295 17.01 -2.45 -15.97
C THR A 295 17.63 -1.73 -17.17
N THR A 296 17.15 -2.09 -18.36
CA THR A 296 17.46 -1.41 -19.62
C THR A 296 16.17 -0.94 -20.31
N ILE A 297 15.11 -0.74 -19.54
CA ILE A 297 13.84 -0.23 -20.04
C ILE A 297 13.99 1.26 -20.28
N ASP A 298 13.59 1.73 -21.48
CA ASP A 298 13.52 3.15 -21.78
C ASP A 298 12.58 3.86 -20.82
N THR A 299 13.02 5.01 -20.36
CA THR A 299 12.26 5.86 -19.44
C THR A 299 11.92 7.20 -20.09
N ARG A 300 11.14 8.00 -19.41
CA ARG A 300 10.72 9.32 -19.89
C ARG A 300 10.77 10.33 -18.75
N LEU A 301 11.35 11.50 -19.02
CA LEU A 301 11.24 12.64 -18.12
C LEU A 301 10.17 13.57 -18.68
N THR A 302 9.16 13.86 -17.87
CA THR A 302 8.07 14.78 -18.22
C THR A 302 7.99 15.91 -17.20
N VAL A 303 7.84 17.13 -17.68
CA VAL A 303 7.66 18.35 -16.88
C VAL A 303 6.28 18.93 -17.12
N ILE A 304 5.55 19.17 -16.03
CA ILE A 304 4.17 19.66 -16.04
C ILE A 304 4.09 20.90 -15.15
N ASP A 305 3.63 22.03 -15.70
CA ASP A 305 3.31 23.22 -14.91
C ASP A 305 1.83 23.21 -14.53
N LYS A 306 1.50 23.51 -13.28
CA LYS A 306 0.12 23.54 -12.75
C LYS A 306 -0.66 24.75 -13.27
N LEU A 307 -0.94 24.72 -14.56
CA LEU A 307 -1.82 25.63 -15.28
C LEU A 307 -2.58 24.83 -16.33
N PRO A 308 -3.86 25.12 -16.59
CA PRO A 308 -4.56 24.55 -17.73
C PRO A 308 -3.83 24.86 -19.03
N ALA A 309 -3.74 23.87 -19.93
CA ALA A 309 -3.28 24.11 -21.29
C ALA A 309 -4.33 24.93 -22.07
N GLU A 310 -3.89 25.80 -22.98
CA GLU A 310 -4.80 26.55 -23.86
C GLU A 310 -5.62 25.61 -24.75
N ASP A 311 -4.96 24.58 -25.30
CA ASP A 311 -5.59 23.46 -25.98
C ASP A 311 -5.09 22.14 -25.34
N PRO A 312 -5.98 21.42 -24.63
CA PRO A 312 -5.60 20.15 -24.00
C PRO A 312 -5.19 19.04 -24.98
N ALA A 313 -5.42 19.20 -26.27
CA ALA A 313 -5.02 18.23 -27.27
C ALA A 313 -3.62 18.49 -27.85
N VAL A 314 -3.01 19.64 -27.56
CA VAL A 314 -1.69 20.03 -28.06
C VAL A 314 -0.62 19.77 -27.01
N PHE A 315 0.44 19.07 -27.42
CA PHE A 315 1.60 18.74 -26.59
C PHE A 315 2.88 19.28 -27.19
N PRO A 316 3.91 19.58 -26.38
CA PRO A 316 5.22 19.95 -26.93
C PRO A 316 5.81 18.80 -27.75
N ALA A 317 6.48 19.10 -28.82
CA ALA A 317 7.20 18.11 -29.62
C ALA A 317 8.29 17.44 -28.76
N ALA A 318 8.34 16.11 -28.80
CA ALA A 318 9.39 15.36 -28.09
C ALA A 318 10.72 15.54 -28.89
N PRO A 319 11.84 15.91 -28.21
CA PRO A 319 13.12 16.10 -28.90
C PRO A 319 13.74 14.80 -29.42
N GLY A 320 13.23 13.66 -28.99
CA GLY A 320 13.71 12.33 -29.36
C GLY A 320 14.05 11.44 -28.18
N VAL A 321 15.00 10.51 -28.39
CA VAL A 321 15.53 9.61 -27.35
C VAL A 321 16.92 10.12 -26.93
N ALA A 322 17.06 10.54 -25.68
CA ALA A 322 18.35 10.95 -25.12
C ALA A 322 19.21 9.70 -24.86
N SER A 323 20.33 9.59 -25.55
CA SER A 323 21.28 8.48 -25.39
C SER A 323 21.94 8.45 -23.99
N ASP A 324 22.01 9.61 -23.34
CA ASP A 324 22.59 9.81 -22.02
C ASP A 324 22.00 11.05 -21.32
N VAL A 325 22.36 11.24 -20.06
CA VAL A 325 21.87 12.37 -19.28
C VAL A 325 22.44 13.72 -19.75
N ALA A 326 23.61 13.75 -20.38
CA ALA A 326 24.18 14.99 -20.89
C ALA A 326 23.35 15.53 -22.06
N THR A 327 22.93 14.65 -22.96
CA THR A 327 22.01 14.97 -24.06
C THR A 327 20.69 15.51 -23.54
N LEU A 328 20.09 14.82 -22.52
CA LEU A 328 18.87 15.27 -21.86
C LEU A 328 19.04 16.68 -21.26
N MET A 329 20.15 16.94 -20.58
CA MET A 329 20.46 18.24 -19.99
C MET A 329 20.59 19.35 -21.04
N GLY A 330 21.14 19.02 -22.19
CA GLY A 330 21.19 19.95 -23.34
C GLY A 330 19.79 20.35 -23.80
N TRP A 331 18.91 19.38 -23.99
CA TRP A 331 17.50 19.65 -24.37
C TRP A 331 16.72 20.42 -23.31
N LEU A 332 16.95 20.12 -22.03
CA LEU A 332 16.34 20.87 -20.94
C LEU A 332 16.76 22.34 -20.95
N ALA A 333 18.04 22.62 -21.22
CA ALA A 333 18.55 24.00 -21.32
C ALA A 333 18.00 24.78 -22.52
N GLU A 334 17.74 24.09 -23.63
CA GLU A 334 17.30 24.71 -24.89
C GLU A 334 15.77 24.83 -24.99
N GLN A 335 15.02 23.85 -24.50
CA GLN A 335 13.60 23.69 -24.82
C GLN A 335 12.67 23.85 -23.63
N LEU A 336 13.17 23.67 -22.38
CA LEU A 336 12.31 23.80 -21.20
C LEU A 336 12.04 25.28 -20.91
N PRO A 337 10.77 25.74 -20.90
CA PRO A 337 10.47 27.12 -20.57
C PRO A 337 10.80 27.44 -19.11
N ALA A 338 11.09 28.72 -18.85
CA ALA A 338 11.31 29.19 -17.49
C ALA A 338 10.11 28.85 -16.61
N ARG A 339 10.39 28.44 -15.38
CA ARG A 339 9.36 28.13 -14.41
C ARG A 339 8.58 29.41 -14.04
N LEU A 340 7.28 29.25 -13.82
CA LEU A 340 6.43 30.32 -13.34
C LEU A 340 6.84 30.77 -11.93
N PRO A 341 6.68 32.07 -11.60
CA PRO A 341 6.94 32.55 -10.25
C PRO A 341 6.03 31.88 -9.23
N VAL A 342 6.58 31.54 -8.07
CA VAL A 342 5.81 31.02 -6.94
C VAL A 342 5.05 32.19 -6.30
N ASP A 343 3.79 31.95 -5.92
CA ASP A 343 3.03 32.89 -5.12
C ASP A 343 3.78 33.22 -3.81
N PRO A 344 4.09 34.49 -3.51
CA PRO A 344 4.78 34.88 -2.29
C PRO A 344 4.10 34.40 -1.00
N GLY A 345 2.77 34.21 -1.03
CA GLY A 345 2.00 33.66 0.10
C GLY A 345 2.28 32.18 0.38
N LEU A 346 2.78 31.45 -0.61
CA LEU A 346 3.16 30.03 -0.51
C LEU A 346 4.67 29.84 -0.33
N ALA A 347 5.47 30.90 -0.46
CA ALA A 347 6.92 30.84 -0.30
C ALA A 347 7.32 30.45 1.13
N VAL A 348 8.35 29.60 1.25
CA VAL A 348 8.94 29.28 2.56
C VAL A 348 9.67 30.53 3.10
N PRO A 349 9.38 30.97 4.34
CA PRO A 349 10.14 32.07 4.93
C PRO A 349 11.63 31.73 5.01
N VAL A 350 12.48 32.55 4.42
CA VAL A 350 13.93 32.40 4.51
C VAL A 350 14.35 32.66 5.96
N ALA A 351 14.70 31.61 6.69
CA ALA A 351 15.26 31.77 8.03
C ALA A 351 16.59 32.53 7.94
N ARG A 352 16.67 33.72 8.54
CA ARG A 352 17.95 34.42 8.70
C ARG A 352 18.89 33.53 9.51
N PRO A 353 20.17 33.36 9.14
CA PRO A 353 21.11 32.55 9.88
C PRO A 353 21.27 33.14 11.30
N THR A 354 20.70 32.48 12.27
CA THR A 354 21.00 32.72 13.67
C THR A 354 22.35 32.10 13.98
N ALA A 355 23.22 32.88 14.60
CA ALA A 355 24.54 32.45 15.03
C ALA A 355 24.47 31.13 15.83
N PRO A 356 25.50 30.26 15.75
CA PRO A 356 25.45 28.94 16.36
C PRO A 356 25.30 29.06 17.88
N ARG A 357 24.14 28.67 18.40
CA ARG A 357 23.94 28.43 19.83
C ARG A 357 24.67 27.13 20.18
N THR A 358 25.70 27.22 21.00
CA THR A 358 26.33 26.08 21.65
C THR A 358 25.27 25.23 22.34
N VAL A 359 25.10 24.03 21.81
CA VAL A 359 24.20 23.02 22.39
C VAL A 359 24.83 22.48 23.65
N ARG A 360 24.39 22.95 24.81
CA ARG A 360 24.62 22.27 26.09
C ARG A 360 23.84 20.96 26.05
N GLY A 361 24.55 19.86 26.40
CA GLY A 361 24.08 18.51 26.32
C GLY A 361 22.66 18.29 26.88
N TYR A 362 21.79 17.76 26.05
CA TYR A 362 20.51 17.22 26.49
C TYR A 362 20.75 15.89 27.22
N VAL A 363 20.55 15.93 28.52
CA VAL A 363 20.34 14.70 29.30
C VAL A 363 19.02 14.10 28.83
N ASN A 364 19.12 12.94 28.23
CA ASN A 364 17.99 12.14 27.75
C ASN A 364 17.13 11.72 28.96
N ARG A 365 16.15 12.55 29.31
CA ARG A 365 15.10 12.17 30.22
C ARG A 365 14.01 11.52 29.35
N ALA A 366 14.16 10.22 29.14
CA ALA A 366 13.08 9.40 28.61
C ALA A 366 11.84 9.66 29.48
N ALA A 367 10.92 10.45 28.97
CA ALA A 367 9.57 10.46 29.48
C ALA A 367 9.04 9.04 29.23
N ARG A 368 8.94 8.26 30.30
CA ARG A 368 8.09 7.08 30.32
C ARG A 368 6.67 7.59 30.07
N SER A 369 6.22 7.53 28.82
CA SER A 369 4.79 7.48 28.55
C SER A 369 4.28 6.23 29.27
N ALA A 370 3.31 6.41 30.14
CA ALA A 370 2.53 5.32 30.65
C ALA A 370 2.00 4.52 29.46
N PRO A 371 1.90 3.18 29.55
CA PRO A 371 1.27 2.41 28.48
C PRO A 371 -0.09 3.05 28.24
N ASP A 372 -0.37 3.40 26.98
CA ASP A 372 -1.69 3.88 26.57
C ASP A 372 -2.71 2.87 27.10
N ALA A 373 -3.69 3.38 27.84
CA ALA A 373 -4.82 2.56 28.25
C ALA A 373 -5.44 1.99 26.95
N PRO A 374 -5.84 0.71 26.93
CA PRO A 374 -6.47 0.14 25.76
C PRO A 374 -7.60 1.07 25.33
N LEU A 375 -7.64 1.39 24.02
CA LEU A 375 -8.70 2.21 23.46
C LEU A 375 -10.03 1.61 23.88
N ALA A 376 -10.85 2.40 24.58
CA ALA A 376 -12.18 1.95 24.97
C ALA A 376 -12.96 1.62 23.69
N GLU A 377 -13.56 0.42 23.64
CA GLU A 377 -14.39 0.05 22.50
C GLU A 377 -15.51 1.08 22.31
N PRO A 378 -15.76 1.48 21.05
CA PRO A 378 -16.81 2.45 20.76
C PRO A 378 -18.17 1.85 21.13
N GLU A 379 -19.07 2.70 21.66
CA GLU A 379 -20.46 2.30 21.88
C GLU A 379 -21.13 2.00 20.54
N ALA A 380 -21.64 0.78 20.38
CA ALA A 380 -22.26 0.31 19.17
C ALA A 380 -23.79 0.24 19.30
N VAL A 381 -24.47 0.52 18.19
CA VAL A 381 -25.93 0.50 18.09
C VAL A 381 -26.36 -0.17 16.78
N PRO A 382 -27.56 -0.77 16.73
CA PRO A 382 -28.11 -1.24 15.47
C PRO A 382 -28.29 -0.07 14.48
N VAL A 383 -27.82 -0.24 13.25
CA VAL A 383 -28.01 0.74 12.18
C VAL A 383 -29.48 0.82 11.81
N ALA A 384 -30.06 1.99 11.98
CA ALA A 384 -31.46 2.25 11.61
C ALA A 384 -31.57 2.55 10.12
N TYR A 385 -32.50 1.89 9.45
CA TYR A 385 -32.92 2.20 8.08
C TYR A 385 -34.40 1.92 7.89
N GLU A 386 -35.01 2.58 6.90
CA GLU A 386 -36.37 2.37 6.47
C GLU A 386 -36.40 1.50 5.23
N ILE A 387 -37.39 0.62 5.12
CA ILE A 387 -37.65 -0.12 3.90
C ILE A 387 -38.59 0.73 3.04
N VAL A 388 -38.20 0.92 1.79
CA VAL A 388 -39.00 1.62 0.79
C VAL A 388 -39.43 0.64 -0.32
N ASP A 389 -40.56 0.95 -0.97
CA ASP A 389 -40.97 0.17 -2.13
C ASP A 389 -40.08 0.54 -3.32
N TRP A 390 -39.65 -0.49 -4.02
CA TRP A 390 -38.87 -0.32 -5.23
C TRP A 390 -39.77 0.18 -6.36
N GLU A 391 -39.32 1.24 -6.99
CA GLU A 391 -39.95 1.74 -8.22
C GLU A 391 -38.93 1.65 -9.36
N PRO A 392 -39.26 1.03 -10.50
CA PRO A 392 -38.36 1.02 -11.64
C PRO A 392 -38.07 2.45 -12.08
N ALA A 393 -36.83 2.77 -12.43
CA ALA A 393 -36.47 4.08 -12.95
C ALA A 393 -37.36 4.44 -14.15
N GLU A 394 -37.99 5.65 -14.13
CA GLU A 394 -38.90 6.04 -15.20
C GLU A 394 -38.17 6.12 -16.55
N GLY A 395 -38.50 5.15 -17.42
CA GLY A 395 -38.56 5.32 -18.85
C GLY A 395 -37.31 5.63 -19.65
N GLY A 396 -36.10 5.26 -19.21
CA GLY A 396 -34.95 5.16 -20.11
C GLY A 396 -35.03 3.88 -20.93
N ARG A 397 -34.99 3.94 -22.25
CA ARG A 397 -34.85 2.74 -23.09
C ARG A 397 -33.55 2.03 -22.65
N LEU A 398 -33.64 0.82 -22.11
CA LEU A 398 -32.54 -0.07 -21.74
C LEU A 398 -31.48 -0.26 -22.85
N SER A 399 -31.69 0.27 -24.03
CA SER A 399 -30.80 0.14 -25.18
C SER A 399 -29.72 1.19 -25.31
N ASP A 400 -29.79 2.32 -24.59
CA ASP A 400 -28.91 3.48 -24.84
C ASP A 400 -27.92 3.77 -23.71
N ALA A 401 -28.11 3.22 -22.49
CA ALA A 401 -27.20 3.37 -21.37
C ALA A 401 -26.83 2.01 -20.76
N ILE A 402 -25.53 1.70 -20.71
CA ILE A 402 -24.99 0.48 -20.06
C ILE A 402 -24.95 0.67 -18.54
N TYR A 403 -24.78 1.91 -18.08
CA TYR A 403 -24.69 2.30 -16.67
C TYR A 403 -25.61 3.46 -16.38
N GLU A 404 -26.16 3.48 -15.17
CA GLU A 404 -26.89 4.58 -14.60
C GLU A 404 -26.31 4.99 -13.25
N GLU A 405 -26.73 6.12 -12.70
CA GLU A 405 -26.29 6.59 -11.39
C GLU A 405 -26.74 5.60 -10.31
N TYR A 406 -25.80 5.25 -9.41
CA TYR A 406 -26.10 4.39 -8.28
C TYR A 406 -26.94 5.14 -7.23
N GLY A 407 -27.91 4.44 -6.65
CA GLY A 407 -28.67 4.91 -5.50
C GLY A 407 -29.31 3.74 -4.75
N LEU A 408 -29.57 3.93 -3.47
CA LEU A 408 -30.29 2.96 -2.63
C LEU A 408 -31.71 2.76 -3.17
N GLN A 409 -32.10 1.50 -3.40
CA GLN A 409 -33.35 1.18 -4.10
C GLN A 409 -34.49 0.76 -3.15
N THR A 410 -34.21 -0.15 -2.21
CA THR A 410 -35.24 -0.73 -1.30
C THR A 410 -35.05 -0.34 0.15
N ILE A 411 -33.99 0.40 0.46
CA ILE A 411 -33.70 0.91 1.81
C ILE A 411 -33.38 2.40 1.77
N ARG A 412 -33.62 3.09 2.88
CA ARG A 412 -33.18 4.47 3.10
C ARG A 412 -32.52 4.56 4.46
N ILE A 413 -31.26 5.01 4.52
CA ILE A 413 -30.47 5.13 5.73
C ILE A 413 -30.40 6.60 6.10
N ALA A 414 -31.16 7.01 7.11
CA ALA A 414 -31.20 8.41 7.52
C ALA A 414 -29.85 8.90 8.02
N GLY A 415 -29.34 9.99 7.46
CA GLY A 415 -28.06 10.59 7.83
C GLY A 415 -26.82 9.90 7.22
N ALA A 416 -26.98 8.87 6.40
CA ALA A 416 -25.87 8.32 5.62
C ALA A 416 -25.37 9.33 4.60
N GLN A 417 -24.08 9.32 4.37
CA GLN A 417 -23.42 10.21 3.40
C GLN A 417 -23.31 9.50 2.03
N ALA A 418 -23.50 10.26 0.97
CA ALA A 418 -23.20 9.79 -0.36
C ALA A 418 -21.71 9.43 -0.48
N HIS A 419 -21.38 8.48 -1.35
CA HIS A 419 -19.99 8.16 -1.61
C HIS A 419 -19.26 9.38 -2.20
N PRO A 420 -18.01 9.69 -1.76
CA PRO A 420 -17.28 10.87 -2.22
C PRO A 420 -17.00 10.89 -3.73
N THR A 421 -16.99 9.72 -4.36
CA THR A 421 -16.93 9.57 -5.81
C THR A 421 -18.31 9.18 -6.32
N GLN A 422 -18.79 9.80 -7.39
CA GLN A 422 -20.04 9.41 -8.03
C GLN A 422 -19.96 7.95 -8.47
N LEU A 423 -20.86 7.13 -7.94
CA LEU A 423 -20.95 5.72 -8.26
C LEU A 423 -21.97 5.48 -9.37
N VAL A 424 -21.73 4.42 -10.13
CA VAL A 424 -22.65 3.96 -11.19
C VAL A 424 -22.94 2.47 -11.00
N GLN A 425 -24.13 2.06 -11.36
CA GLN A 425 -24.56 0.66 -11.42
C GLN A 425 -24.92 0.27 -12.85
N SER A 426 -24.88 -1.02 -13.16
CA SER A 426 -25.33 -1.45 -14.48
C SER A 426 -26.86 -1.28 -14.59
N ALA A 427 -27.34 -0.77 -15.72
CA ALA A 427 -28.78 -0.59 -15.97
C ALA A 427 -29.56 -1.91 -15.85
N SER A 428 -28.93 -3.05 -16.16
CA SER A 428 -29.54 -4.36 -15.99
C SER A 428 -29.73 -4.76 -14.53
N MET A 429 -28.80 -4.40 -13.63
CA MET A 429 -28.95 -4.64 -12.19
C MET A 429 -29.98 -3.69 -11.58
N ALA A 430 -29.96 -2.44 -11.97
CA ALA A 430 -30.92 -1.43 -11.52
C ALA A 430 -32.38 -1.75 -11.90
N SER A 431 -32.59 -2.55 -12.94
CA SER A 431 -33.93 -3.00 -13.35
C SER A 431 -34.50 -4.16 -12.52
N ILE A 432 -33.75 -4.67 -11.56
CA ILE A 432 -34.16 -5.80 -10.70
C ILE A 432 -34.31 -5.28 -9.28
N ALA A 433 -35.51 -5.45 -8.70
CA ALA A 433 -35.75 -5.08 -7.30
C ALA A 433 -34.83 -5.84 -6.35
N PRO A 434 -33.96 -5.17 -5.57
CA PRO A 434 -33.21 -5.84 -4.52
C PRO A 434 -34.14 -6.45 -3.46
N PRO A 435 -33.73 -7.52 -2.77
CA PRO A 435 -34.52 -8.04 -1.67
C PRO A 435 -34.65 -7.00 -0.55
N LYS A 436 -35.76 -7.00 0.17
CA LYS A 436 -35.97 -6.14 1.36
C LYS A 436 -35.26 -6.79 2.55
N PRO A 437 -34.18 -6.21 3.08
CA PRO A 437 -33.43 -6.81 4.17
C PRO A 437 -34.15 -6.66 5.51
N SER A 438 -33.92 -7.60 6.41
CA SER A 438 -34.41 -7.54 7.80
C SER A 438 -33.27 -7.29 8.81
N TYR A 439 -32.03 -7.60 8.42
CA TYR A 439 -30.85 -7.49 9.25
C TYR A 439 -30.51 -6.06 9.62
N ARG A 440 -30.12 -5.83 10.88
CA ARG A 440 -29.66 -4.56 11.40
C ARG A 440 -28.23 -4.71 11.90
N PRO A 441 -27.21 -4.27 11.14
CA PRO A 441 -25.81 -4.32 11.59
C PRO A 441 -25.63 -3.55 12.91
N VAL A 442 -24.82 -4.08 13.80
CA VAL A 442 -24.44 -3.43 15.06
C VAL A 442 -23.09 -2.74 14.86
N LEU A 443 -23.10 -1.43 14.77
CA LEU A 443 -21.91 -0.64 14.41
C LEU A 443 -21.74 0.55 15.38
N PRO A 444 -20.52 1.13 15.48
CA PRO A 444 -20.28 2.34 16.29
C PRO A 444 -21.25 3.46 15.94
N LYS A 445 -21.65 4.26 16.92
CA LYS A 445 -22.63 5.36 16.73
C LYS A 445 -22.22 6.38 15.69
N ASP A 446 -20.93 6.58 15.49
CA ASP A 446 -20.37 7.53 14.52
C ASP A 446 -20.08 6.92 13.12
N ILE A 447 -20.57 5.69 12.90
CA ILE A 447 -20.29 4.93 11.65
C ILE A 447 -20.82 5.64 10.40
N LEU A 448 -21.92 6.39 10.50
CA LEU A 448 -22.48 7.17 9.38
C LEU A 448 -21.54 8.26 8.85
N GLY A 449 -20.57 8.70 9.65
CA GLY A 449 -19.50 9.60 9.24
C GLY A 449 -18.25 8.90 8.68
N ARG A 450 -18.21 7.56 8.73
CA ARG A 450 -17.04 6.74 8.34
C ARG A 450 -17.30 5.85 7.13
N LEU A 451 -18.56 5.52 6.88
CA LEU A 451 -19.03 4.72 5.76
C LEU A 451 -20.04 5.51 4.92
N SER A 452 -19.93 5.37 3.60
CA SER A 452 -20.95 5.88 2.69
C SER A 452 -22.20 4.98 2.71
N GLU A 453 -23.31 5.49 2.17
CA GLU A 453 -24.57 4.75 2.03
C GLU A 453 -24.39 3.43 1.27
N ALA A 454 -23.59 3.42 0.18
CA ALA A 454 -23.28 2.21 -0.59
C ALA A 454 -22.55 1.17 0.26
N GLN A 455 -21.55 1.60 1.05
CA GLN A 455 -20.80 0.71 1.93
C GLN A 455 -21.67 0.17 3.07
N LEU A 456 -22.58 0.98 3.60
CA LEU A 456 -23.55 0.53 4.61
C LEU A 456 -24.54 -0.46 4.03
N GLU A 457 -25.02 -0.25 2.80
CA GLU A 457 -25.87 -1.19 2.08
C GLU A 457 -25.20 -2.56 1.97
N THR A 458 -23.91 -2.60 1.58
CA THR A 458 -23.12 -3.83 1.50
C THR A 458 -23.09 -4.56 2.86
N VAL A 459 -22.88 -3.86 3.98
CA VAL A 459 -22.88 -4.49 5.32
C VAL A 459 -24.25 -5.04 5.69
N ILE A 460 -25.33 -4.33 5.36
CA ILE A 460 -26.70 -4.78 5.62
C ILE A 460 -27.01 -6.07 4.86
N TYR A 461 -26.74 -6.11 3.56
CA TYR A 461 -27.00 -7.30 2.75
C TYR A 461 -26.06 -8.47 3.03
N ALA A 462 -24.81 -8.21 3.41
CA ALA A 462 -23.89 -9.23 3.89
C ALA A 462 -24.41 -9.88 5.19
N GLY A 463 -24.88 -9.08 6.13
CA GLY A 463 -25.49 -9.57 7.35
C GLY A 463 -26.75 -10.37 7.11
N GLU A 464 -27.63 -9.92 6.20
CA GLU A 464 -28.83 -10.66 5.78
C GLU A 464 -28.47 -12.03 5.20
N ALA A 465 -27.49 -12.11 4.30
CA ALA A 465 -27.02 -13.37 3.73
C ALA A 465 -26.41 -14.28 4.82
N HIS A 466 -25.63 -13.73 5.71
CA HIS A 466 -24.95 -14.50 6.78
C HIS A 466 -25.93 -15.05 7.84
N MET A 467 -27.15 -14.53 7.96
CA MET A 467 -28.20 -15.15 8.79
C MET A 467 -28.81 -16.38 8.14
N GLY A 468 -28.67 -16.52 6.82
CA GLY A 468 -29.20 -17.64 6.06
C GLY A 468 -28.26 -18.82 5.97
N PHE A 469 -28.81 -19.97 5.57
CA PHE A 469 -28.07 -21.19 5.30
C PHE A 469 -28.28 -21.64 3.87
N LEU A 470 -27.25 -22.28 3.31
CA LEU A 470 -27.41 -23.02 2.06
C LEU A 470 -28.45 -24.14 2.25
N ALA A 471 -29.21 -24.41 1.22
CA ALA A 471 -30.20 -25.49 1.23
C ALA A 471 -29.52 -26.86 1.39
N GLY A 472 -30.09 -27.72 2.24
CA GLY A 472 -29.59 -29.06 2.52
C GLY A 472 -28.56 -29.13 3.64
N ALA A 473 -28.11 -30.34 3.92
CA ALA A 473 -27.06 -30.66 4.87
C ALA A 473 -25.97 -31.50 4.22
N TRP A 474 -24.78 -31.46 4.79
CA TRP A 474 -23.60 -32.15 4.26
C TRP A 474 -22.82 -32.84 5.37
N THR A 475 -22.16 -33.94 5.03
CA THR A 475 -21.07 -34.50 5.85
C THR A 475 -19.74 -34.05 5.27
N VAL A 476 -18.78 -33.76 6.16
CA VAL A 476 -17.42 -33.38 5.83
C VAL A 476 -16.50 -34.49 6.32
N ASP A 477 -15.59 -34.95 5.47
CA ASP A 477 -14.60 -35.97 5.90
C ASP A 477 -13.51 -35.36 6.79
N ASP A 478 -12.71 -36.22 7.43
CA ASP A 478 -11.62 -35.78 8.33
C ASP A 478 -10.51 -34.98 7.61
N THR A 479 -10.43 -35.07 6.28
CA THR A 479 -9.47 -34.32 5.47
C THR A 479 -9.97 -32.92 5.11
N LEU A 480 -11.27 -32.65 5.31
CA LEU A 480 -11.98 -31.45 4.90
C LEU A 480 -11.98 -31.21 3.38
N ASP A 481 -11.65 -32.22 2.60
CA ASP A 481 -11.57 -32.13 1.14
C ASP A 481 -12.86 -32.61 0.44
N ASN A 482 -13.62 -33.49 1.10
CA ASN A 482 -14.83 -34.07 0.51
C ASN A 482 -16.08 -33.67 1.29
N LEU A 483 -17.01 -33.13 0.53
CA LEU A 483 -18.35 -32.76 1.02
C LEU A 483 -19.37 -33.71 0.34
N ALA A 484 -20.19 -34.38 1.13
CA ALA A 484 -21.26 -35.22 0.62
C ALA A 484 -22.60 -34.74 1.13
N ALA A 485 -23.58 -34.57 0.23
CA ALA A 485 -24.95 -34.26 0.64
C ALA A 485 -25.50 -35.40 1.49
N THR A 486 -26.18 -35.03 2.57
CA THR A 486 -26.71 -35.99 3.54
C THR A 486 -28.09 -35.54 4.07
N PRO A 487 -28.93 -36.45 4.58
CA PRO A 487 -30.12 -36.05 5.32
C PRO A 487 -29.78 -35.17 6.53
N GLU A 488 -30.68 -34.24 6.89
CA GLU A 488 -30.46 -33.30 8.01
C GLU A 488 -30.31 -33.99 9.37
N ASP A 489 -30.89 -35.18 9.53
CA ASP A 489 -30.85 -36.00 10.73
C ASP A 489 -29.65 -36.97 10.76
N ALA A 490 -28.80 -36.98 9.75
CA ALA A 490 -27.64 -37.85 9.71
C ALA A 490 -26.59 -37.43 10.76
N LYS A 491 -25.93 -38.43 11.37
CA LYS A 491 -24.86 -38.17 12.31
C LYS A 491 -23.69 -37.42 11.62
N GLY A 492 -23.32 -36.26 12.20
CA GLY A 492 -22.27 -35.43 11.65
C GLY A 492 -22.72 -34.53 10.48
N ALA A 493 -24.04 -34.42 10.25
CA ALA A 493 -24.59 -33.48 9.28
C ALA A 493 -24.30 -32.03 9.70
N VAL A 494 -23.78 -31.23 8.76
CA VAL A 494 -23.50 -29.81 8.95
C VAL A 494 -24.31 -29.01 7.92
N ARG A 495 -24.72 -27.80 8.30
CA ARG A 495 -25.33 -26.82 7.40
C ARG A 495 -24.35 -25.67 7.20
N PHE A 496 -24.11 -25.29 5.96
CA PHE A 496 -23.24 -24.17 5.65
C PHE A 496 -24.02 -22.86 5.63
N ARG A 497 -23.43 -21.85 6.29
CA ARG A 497 -23.94 -20.49 6.25
C ARG A 497 -23.83 -19.94 4.83
N GLN A 498 -24.78 -19.10 4.44
CA GLN A 498 -24.74 -18.41 3.15
C GLN A 498 -23.61 -17.39 3.12
N GLY A 499 -22.80 -17.41 2.06
CA GLY A 499 -21.79 -16.40 1.82
C GLY A 499 -22.38 -15.18 1.11
N PHE A 500 -21.63 -14.07 1.14
CA PHE A 500 -21.95 -12.85 0.41
C PHE A 500 -20.79 -12.45 -0.50
N MET A 501 -21.08 -12.07 -1.74
CA MET A 501 -20.07 -11.63 -2.70
C MET A 501 -20.13 -10.11 -2.87
N VAL A 502 -19.06 -9.44 -2.50
CA VAL A 502 -18.87 -8.00 -2.76
C VAL A 502 -18.35 -7.84 -4.18
N GLY A 503 -19.23 -7.50 -5.11
CA GLY A 503 -18.94 -7.37 -6.54
C GLY A 503 -18.58 -5.95 -7.00
N ASP A 504 -18.40 -5.02 -6.10
CA ASP A 504 -18.22 -3.61 -6.38
C ASP A 504 -16.97 -3.31 -7.20
N GLY A 505 -17.05 -2.25 -7.99
CA GLY A 505 -15.96 -1.78 -8.81
C GLY A 505 -14.76 -1.26 -8.00
N THR A 506 -13.67 -0.99 -8.69
CA THR A 506 -12.49 -0.35 -8.09
C THR A 506 -12.86 1.07 -7.65
N GLY A 507 -12.55 1.44 -6.41
CA GLY A 507 -12.77 2.78 -5.87
C GLY A 507 -13.96 2.91 -4.93
N VAL A 508 -14.88 1.94 -4.86
CA VAL A 508 -16.00 1.93 -3.89
C VAL A 508 -15.52 1.71 -2.45
N GLY A 509 -14.34 1.11 -2.27
CA GLY A 509 -13.76 0.87 -0.96
C GLY A 509 -14.07 -0.51 -0.39
N LYS A 510 -14.01 -1.57 -1.21
CA LYS A 510 -14.24 -2.97 -0.80
C LYS A 510 -13.49 -3.40 0.46
N GLY A 511 -12.25 -2.92 0.66
CA GLY A 511 -11.49 -3.19 1.89
C GLY A 511 -12.20 -2.64 3.11
N ARG A 512 -12.78 -1.45 3.01
CA ARG A 512 -13.56 -0.84 4.10
C ARG A 512 -14.89 -1.56 4.33
N GLU A 513 -15.56 -2.02 3.28
CA GLU A 513 -16.75 -2.86 3.38
C GLU A 513 -16.44 -4.17 4.09
N SER A 514 -15.36 -4.84 3.69
CA SER A 514 -14.87 -6.07 4.35
C SER A 514 -14.55 -5.84 5.83
N ALA A 515 -13.85 -4.74 6.14
CA ALA A 515 -13.57 -4.35 7.52
C ALA A 515 -14.86 -4.05 8.32
N ALA A 516 -15.85 -3.42 7.70
CA ALA A 516 -17.14 -3.10 8.34
C ALA A 516 -18.00 -4.34 8.59
N ILE A 517 -17.96 -5.34 7.70
CA ILE A 517 -18.59 -6.65 7.92
C ILE A 517 -17.95 -7.36 9.12
N ILE A 518 -16.63 -7.32 9.24
CA ILE A 518 -15.93 -7.85 10.41
C ILE A 518 -16.31 -7.05 11.66
N LEU A 519 -16.38 -5.72 11.57
CA LEU A 519 -16.71 -4.85 12.70
C LEU A 519 -18.12 -5.12 13.24
N ASP A 520 -19.10 -5.31 12.37
CA ASP A 520 -20.45 -5.71 12.76
C ASP A 520 -20.43 -7.02 13.57
N ASN A 521 -19.71 -8.02 13.10
CA ASN A 521 -19.53 -9.28 13.82
C ASN A 521 -18.77 -9.10 15.15
N TRP A 522 -17.74 -8.23 15.14
CA TRP A 522 -16.95 -7.90 16.32
C TRP A 522 -17.80 -7.28 17.44
N MET A 523 -18.64 -6.32 17.09
CA MET A 523 -19.55 -5.67 18.04
C MET A 523 -20.62 -6.61 18.60
N GLN A 524 -20.87 -7.72 17.93
CA GLN A 524 -21.76 -8.80 18.38
C GLN A 524 -21.02 -9.91 19.16
N GLY A 525 -19.74 -9.70 19.51
CA GLY A 525 -18.95 -10.63 20.31
C GLY A 525 -18.17 -11.68 19.51
N ARG A 526 -18.24 -11.70 18.17
CA ARG A 526 -17.48 -12.61 17.30
C ARG A 526 -16.09 -12.06 17.06
N ARG A 527 -15.21 -12.23 18.05
CA ARG A 527 -13.91 -11.57 18.18
C ARG A 527 -12.77 -12.18 17.35
N LYS A 528 -13.04 -13.18 16.53
CA LYS A 528 -12.06 -13.76 15.60
C LYS A 528 -12.54 -13.62 14.18
N ALA A 529 -11.64 -13.21 13.28
CA ALA A 529 -11.88 -13.19 11.85
C ALA A 529 -10.61 -13.61 11.09
N VAL A 530 -10.79 -14.09 9.86
CA VAL A 530 -9.69 -14.40 8.94
C VAL A 530 -9.82 -13.54 7.71
N TRP A 531 -8.73 -12.88 7.31
CA TRP A 531 -8.68 -12.08 6.08
C TRP A 531 -7.62 -12.66 5.15
N ILE A 532 -8.05 -13.25 4.05
CA ILE A 532 -7.20 -13.90 3.07
C ILE A 532 -7.13 -13.01 1.84
N SER A 533 -5.92 -12.66 1.41
CA SER A 533 -5.75 -11.83 0.24
C SER A 533 -4.68 -12.37 -0.70
N LYS A 534 -4.49 -11.71 -1.83
CA LYS A 534 -3.52 -12.13 -2.86
C LYS A 534 -2.08 -11.88 -2.45
N SER A 535 -1.80 -10.87 -1.63
CA SER A 535 -0.45 -10.42 -1.29
C SER A 535 -0.37 -9.93 0.15
N ASP A 536 0.76 -10.21 0.81
CA ASP A 536 1.08 -9.69 2.15
C ASP A 536 1.11 -8.14 2.19
N LYS A 537 1.33 -7.48 1.05
CA LYS A 537 1.28 -6.02 0.94
C LYS A 537 -0.09 -5.42 1.24
N LEU A 538 -1.15 -6.19 1.07
CA LEU A 538 -2.52 -5.77 1.40
C LEU A 538 -2.82 -5.82 2.90
N LEU A 539 -1.88 -6.29 3.73
CA LEU A 539 -1.99 -6.23 5.19
C LEU A 539 -2.16 -4.78 5.67
N GLU A 540 -1.35 -3.86 5.15
CA GLU A 540 -1.43 -2.45 5.54
C GLU A 540 -2.75 -1.81 5.12
N ASP A 541 -3.27 -2.20 3.96
CA ASP A 541 -4.59 -1.77 3.50
C ASP A 541 -5.70 -2.28 4.43
N ALA A 542 -5.66 -3.56 4.79
CA ALA A 542 -6.60 -4.13 5.76
C ALA A 542 -6.50 -3.46 7.13
N GLN A 543 -5.28 -3.19 7.62
CA GLN A 543 -5.04 -2.46 8.86
C GLN A 543 -5.56 -1.02 8.81
N ARG A 544 -5.36 -0.33 7.68
CA ARG A 544 -5.85 1.03 7.46
C ARG A 544 -7.38 1.05 7.42
N ASP A 545 -8.01 0.15 6.68
CA ASP A 545 -9.46 0.09 6.56
C ASP A 545 -10.11 -0.24 7.90
N TRP A 546 -9.50 -1.14 8.69
CA TRP A 546 -9.93 -1.45 10.05
C TRP A 546 -9.79 -0.26 11.00
N SER A 547 -8.65 0.43 10.99
CA SER A 547 -8.42 1.59 11.85
C SER A 547 -9.23 2.83 11.45
N ALA A 548 -9.57 2.98 10.18
CA ALA A 548 -10.45 4.06 9.70
C ALA A 548 -11.88 3.94 10.27
N LEU A 549 -12.28 2.73 10.67
CA LEU A 549 -13.54 2.49 11.39
C LEU A 549 -13.45 2.78 12.90
N GLY A 550 -12.29 3.22 13.40
CA GLY A 550 -12.07 3.58 14.80
C GLY A 550 -11.52 2.46 15.66
N MET A 551 -11.06 1.37 15.06
CA MET A 551 -10.58 0.18 15.77
C MET A 551 -9.04 0.15 15.84
N GLU A 552 -8.52 -0.58 16.85
CA GLU A 552 -7.08 -0.72 17.05
C GLU A 552 -6.43 -1.48 15.87
N ARG A 553 -5.48 -0.80 15.20
CA ARG A 553 -4.79 -1.33 14.01
C ARG A 553 -4.12 -2.68 14.24
N LEU A 554 -3.52 -2.87 15.42
CA LEU A 554 -2.74 -4.06 15.77
C LEU A 554 -3.60 -5.33 15.94
N LEU A 555 -4.93 -5.20 15.99
CA LEU A 555 -5.84 -6.34 15.96
C LEU A 555 -5.77 -7.11 14.63
N VAL A 556 -5.34 -6.47 13.53
CA VAL A 556 -5.06 -7.15 12.26
C VAL A 556 -3.61 -7.64 12.26
N THR A 557 -3.44 -8.93 12.51
CA THR A 557 -2.14 -9.56 12.72
C THR A 557 -1.81 -10.54 11.58
N PRO A 558 -0.63 -10.47 10.95
CA PRO A 558 -0.25 -11.40 9.90
C PRO A 558 0.04 -12.80 10.45
N LEU A 559 -0.40 -13.85 9.74
CA LEU A 559 -0.12 -15.24 10.10
C LEU A 559 1.39 -15.56 10.12
N SER A 560 2.20 -14.84 9.34
CA SER A 560 3.66 -14.99 9.32
C SER A 560 4.32 -14.73 10.68
N ARG A 561 3.66 -13.99 11.58
CA ARG A 561 4.11 -13.78 12.96
C ARG A 561 4.20 -15.08 13.77
N PHE A 562 3.47 -16.11 13.37
CA PHE A 562 3.44 -17.40 14.05
C PHE A 562 4.18 -18.45 13.23
N PRO A 563 5.22 -19.12 13.78
CA PRO A 563 5.89 -20.21 13.08
C PRO A 563 4.89 -21.30 12.66
N GLN A 564 5.12 -21.95 11.52
CA GLN A 564 4.27 -23.03 11.06
C GLN A 564 4.29 -24.21 12.07
N GLY A 565 3.11 -24.67 12.46
CA GLY A 565 2.95 -25.73 13.47
C GLY A 565 2.96 -25.24 14.92
N ALA A 566 3.29 -23.96 15.17
CA ALA A 566 3.16 -23.38 16.50
C ALA A 566 1.71 -22.93 16.77
N LYS A 567 1.28 -22.98 18.01
CA LYS A 567 -0.05 -22.47 18.41
C LYS A 567 -0.13 -20.96 18.17
N ILE A 568 -1.21 -20.51 17.53
CA ILE A 568 -1.52 -19.09 17.42
C ILE A 568 -2.00 -18.59 18.79
N THR A 569 -1.26 -17.64 19.36
CA THR A 569 -1.48 -17.17 20.74
C THR A 569 -2.41 -15.96 20.85
N LEU A 570 -3.09 -15.58 19.77
CA LEU A 570 -4.10 -14.54 19.79
C LEU A 570 -5.38 -15.07 20.46
N ASN A 571 -5.88 -14.35 21.47
CA ASN A 571 -7.19 -14.66 22.06
C ASN A 571 -8.32 -14.17 21.16
N GLU A 572 -8.14 -13.00 20.54
CA GLU A 572 -9.05 -12.33 19.62
C GLU A 572 -8.23 -11.56 18.57
N GLY A 573 -8.84 -11.22 17.45
CA GLY A 573 -8.17 -10.45 16.37
C GLY A 573 -8.58 -10.90 14.99
N ILE A 574 -8.02 -10.19 14.00
CA ILE A 574 -8.16 -10.49 12.57
C ILE A 574 -6.85 -11.09 12.09
N LEU A 575 -6.88 -12.37 11.71
CA LEU A 575 -5.70 -13.06 11.21
C LEU A 575 -5.57 -12.82 9.70
N PHE A 576 -4.56 -12.07 9.29
CA PHE A 576 -4.29 -11.78 7.88
C PHE A 576 -3.31 -12.78 7.28
N LEU A 577 -3.61 -13.26 6.07
CA LEU A 577 -2.72 -14.19 5.35
C LEU A 577 -2.96 -14.13 3.84
N THR A 578 -2.09 -14.81 3.08
CA THR A 578 -2.22 -14.88 1.63
C THR A 578 -2.66 -16.27 1.16
N TYR A 579 -3.28 -16.34 -0.02
CA TYR A 579 -3.60 -17.63 -0.67
C TYR A 579 -2.36 -18.50 -0.87
N ALA A 580 -1.19 -17.90 -1.11
CA ALA A 580 0.07 -18.63 -1.25
C ALA A 580 0.45 -19.39 0.03
N THR A 581 0.17 -18.80 1.20
CA THR A 581 0.44 -19.39 2.51
C THR A 581 -0.41 -20.64 2.77
N LEU A 582 -1.62 -20.69 2.20
CA LEU A 582 -2.55 -21.83 2.36
C LEU A 582 -2.15 -23.09 1.59
N ARG A 583 -1.21 -23.01 0.65
CA ARG A 583 -0.79 -24.17 -0.18
C ARG A 583 -0.01 -25.22 0.59
N SER A 584 0.43 -24.93 1.82
CA SER A 584 1.22 -25.89 2.60
C SER A 584 0.36 -27.07 3.03
N ASP A 585 0.71 -28.27 2.56
CA ASP A 585 0.12 -29.53 3.01
C ASP A 585 0.82 -30.05 4.26
N ASP A 586 0.14 -30.93 5.02
CA ASP A 586 0.75 -31.67 6.12
C ASP A 586 1.90 -32.55 5.56
N ARG A 587 3.09 -32.43 6.14
CA ARG A 587 4.26 -33.26 5.79
C ARG A 587 4.88 -33.81 7.06
N GLY A 588 4.59 -35.07 7.35
CA GLY A 588 5.06 -35.74 8.56
C GLY A 588 4.52 -35.07 9.82
N GLU A 589 5.39 -34.63 10.71
CA GLU A 589 5.00 -33.93 11.95
C GLU A 589 4.64 -32.43 11.74
N ARG A 590 4.83 -31.88 10.54
CA ARG A 590 4.49 -30.47 10.25
C ARG A 590 3.02 -30.32 9.93
N ILE A 591 2.33 -29.64 10.80
CA ILE A 591 0.92 -29.26 10.65
C ILE A 591 0.81 -28.21 9.52
N SER A 592 -0.20 -28.35 8.66
CA SER A 592 -0.47 -27.37 7.59
C SER A 592 -0.92 -26.03 8.18
N ARG A 593 -0.77 -24.95 7.38
CA ARG A 593 -1.27 -23.64 7.76
C ARG A 593 -2.81 -23.63 7.93
N VAL A 594 -3.51 -24.37 7.10
CA VAL A 594 -4.97 -24.53 7.21
C VAL A 594 -5.34 -25.10 8.58
N ARG A 595 -4.71 -26.20 8.98
CA ARG A 595 -4.98 -26.82 10.28
C ARG A 595 -4.61 -25.93 11.45
N GLN A 596 -3.50 -25.20 11.36
CA GLN A 596 -3.10 -24.21 12.37
C GLN A 596 -4.14 -23.10 12.54
N ILE A 597 -4.73 -22.60 11.45
CA ILE A 597 -5.80 -21.60 11.47
C ILE A 597 -7.07 -22.19 12.10
N VAL A 598 -7.45 -23.39 11.67
CA VAL A 598 -8.62 -24.12 12.17
C VAL A 598 -8.55 -24.34 13.68
N GLU A 599 -7.39 -24.79 14.17
CA GLU A 599 -7.16 -24.97 15.62
C GLU A 599 -7.26 -23.64 16.40
N TRP A 600 -6.83 -22.53 15.78
CA TRP A 600 -6.98 -21.19 16.39
C TRP A 600 -8.43 -20.72 16.40
N LEU A 601 -9.16 -20.93 15.32
CA LEU A 601 -10.58 -20.56 15.23
C LEU A 601 -11.38 -21.30 16.29
N GLY A 602 -11.14 -22.59 16.45
CA GLY A 602 -11.83 -23.45 17.42
C GLY A 602 -13.14 -24.01 16.86
N SER A 603 -13.76 -24.93 17.64
CA SER A 603 -14.99 -25.62 17.26
C SER A 603 -16.22 -24.71 17.24
N ASP A 604 -16.19 -23.62 18.00
CA ASP A 604 -17.32 -22.71 18.19
C ASP A 604 -17.20 -21.44 17.34
N PHE A 605 -16.34 -21.46 16.32
CA PHE A 605 -16.13 -20.30 15.45
C PHE A 605 -17.38 -20.01 14.62
N ASP A 606 -17.94 -18.82 14.82
CA ASP A 606 -19.09 -18.28 14.07
C ASP A 606 -18.81 -16.90 13.46
N GLY A 607 -17.52 -16.52 13.43
CA GLY A 607 -17.04 -15.24 12.88
C GLY A 607 -16.97 -15.21 11.35
N VAL A 608 -16.20 -14.26 10.84
CA VAL A 608 -16.11 -13.95 9.41
C VAL A 608 -14.80 -14.45 8.81
N VAL A 609 -14.89 -15.04 7.61
CA VAL A 609 -13.74 -15.33 6.74
C VAL A 609 -13.88 -14.50 5.47
N ILE A 610 -12.94 -13.58 5.25
CA ILE A 610 -12.88 -12.75 4.03
C ILE A 610 -11.96 -13.41 3.02
N PHE A 611 -12.46 -13.63 1.83
CA PHE A 611 -11.70 -14.06 0.65
C PHE A 611 -11.56 -12.87 -0.30
N ASP A 612 -10.61 -11.99 0.00
CA ASP A 612 -10.30 -10.85 -0.85
C ASP A 612 -9.61 -11.31 -2.13
N GLU A 613 -9.98 -10.72 -3.29
CA GLU A 613 -9.52 -11.19 -4.60
C GLU A 613 -9.84 -12.69 -4.83
N ALA A 614 -11.08 -13.09 -4.51
CA ALA A 614 -11.53 -14.50 -4.52
C ALA A 614 -11.30 -15.26 -5.84
N HIS A 615 -11.05 -14.55 -6.95
CA HIS A 615 -10.64 -15.16 -8.22
C HIS A 615 -9.34 -15.98 -8.10
N ALA A 616 -8.50 -15.73 -7.10
CA ALA A 616 -7.32 -16.54 -6.81
C ALA A 616 -7.67 -18.00 -6.42
N MET A 617 -8.91 -18.27 -6.04
CA MET A 617 -9.42 -19.62 -5.75
C MET A 617 -10.09 -20.28 -6.96
N ALA A 618 -10.03 -19.68 -8.13
CA ALA A 618 -10.60 -20.27 -9.33
C ALA A 618 -10.12 -21.72 -9.53
N ASN A 619 -11.02 -22.58 -10.05
CA ASN A 619 -10.78 -23.99 -10.27
C ASN A 619 -10.54 -24.81 -8.97
N ALA A 620 -11.21 -24.47 -7.89
CA ALA A 620 -11.11 -25.19 -6.62
C ALA A 620 -11.54 -26.67 -6.69
N ALA A 621 -12.54 -26.96 -7.52
CA ALA A 621 -13.07 -28.32 -7.70
C ALA A 621 -12.35 -29.12 -8.81
N GLY A 622 -11.48 -28.49 -9.60
CA GLY A 622 -11.02 -29.09 -10.85
C GLY A 622 -12.11 -29.14 -11.91
N GLY A 623 -11.88 -29.82 -13.02
CA GLY A 623 -12.89 -29.95 -14.06
C GLY A 623 -12.35 -30.57 -15.35
N LYS A 624 -13.25 -30.78 -16.32
CA LYS A 624 -12.87 -31.18 -17.67
C LYS A 624 -12.72 -29.92 -18.52
N GLY A 625 -11.49 -29.65 -18.94
CA GLY A 625 -11.20 -28.58 -19.90
C GLY A 625 -11.15 -29.13 -21.33
N GLU A 626 -11.09 -28.24 -22.32
CA GLU A 626 -10.97 -28.60 -23.75
C GLU A 626 -9.75 -29.49 -24.09
N ARG A 627 -8.73 -29.53 -23.22
CA ARG A 627 -7.47 -30.28 -23.38
C ARG A 627 -7.30 -31.43 -22.39
N GLY A 628 -8.37 -31.87 -21.71
CA GLY A 628 -8.36 -32.95 -20.72
C GLY A 628 -8.71 -32.50 -19.30
N ASP A 629 -8.51 -33.39 -18.32
CA ASP A 629 -8.82 -33.10 -16.92
C ASP A 629 -7.88 -32.03 -16.34
N VAL A 630 -8.47 -31.00 -15.76
CA VAL A 630 -7.74 -29.93 -15.07
C VAL A 630 -7.78 -30.22 -13.57
N ALA A 631 -6.60 -30.39 -12.96
CA ALA A 631 -6.49 -30.62 -11.53
C ALA A 631 -7.02 -29.44 -10.71
N ALA A 632 -7.63 -29.71 -9.57
CA ALA A 632 -8.07 -28.69 -8.64
C ALA A 632 -6.89 -27.82 -8.15
N SER A 633 -7.09 -26.50 -8.05
CA SER A 633 -6.07 -25.58 -7.56
C SER A 633 -5.82 -25.81 -6.06
N GLN A 634 -4.55 -25.87 -5.65
CA GLN A 634 -4.20 -26.04 -4.23
C GLN A 634 -4.75 -24.90 -3.38
N GLN A 635 -4.80 -23.68 -3.91
CA GLN A 635 -5.36 -22.50 -3.23
C GLN A 635 -6.88 -22.62 -3.05
N GLY A 636 -7.57 -23.06 -4.09
CA GLY A 636 -9.01 -23.28 -4.04
C GLY A 636 -9.39 -24.38 -3.06
N ARG A 637 -8.68 -25.51 -3.07
CA ARG A 637 -8.88 -26.59 -2.08
C ARG A 637 -8.65 -26.12 -0.66
N ALA A 638 -7.58 -25.35 -0.40
CA ALA A 638 -7.30 -24.82 0.92
C ALA A 638 -8.40 -23.84 1.40
N GLY A 639 -8.94 -23.02 0.49
CA GLY A 639 -10.09 -22.17 0.77
C GLY A 639 -11.33 -22.98 1.14
N LEU A 640 -11.63 -24.03 0.39
CA LEU A 640 -12.75 -24.96 0.69
C LEU A 640 -12.59 -25.62 2.08
N ARG A 641 -11.39 -26.06 2.42
CA ARG A 641 -11.10 -26.63 3.74
C ARG A 641 -11.41 -25.65 4.88
N LEU A 642 -11.07 -24.36 4.73
CA LEU A 642 -11.40 -23.33 5.72
C LEU A 642 -12.91 -23.10 5.85
N VAL A 643 -13.66 -23.13 4.74
CA VAL A 643 -15.12 -23.00 4.75
C VAL A 643 -15.76 -24.21 5.39
N ALA A 644 -15.21 -25.40 5.16
CA ALA A 644 -15.72 -26.67 5.69
C ALA A 644 -15.61 -26.81 7.23
N VAL A 645 -14.77 -25.98 7.86
CA VAL A 645 -14.54 -25.99 9.33
C VAL A 645 -15.65 -25.29 10.11
N GLN A 646 -16.64 -24.67 9.48
CA GLN A 646 -17.73 -24.01 10.22
C GLN A 646 -18.50 -25.02 11.10
N PRO A 647 -18.62 -24.76 12.41
CA PRO A 647 -19.12 -25.76 13.36
C PRO A 647 -20.61 -26.02 13.21
N ALA A 648 -20.96 -27.31 13.30
CA ALA A 648 -22.35 -27.77 13.27
C ALA A 648 -23.15 -27.46 14.56
N GLU A 649 -22.50 -27.24 15.68
CA GLU A 649 -23.18 -27.17 17.00
C GLU A 649 -23.50 -25.75 17.45
N GLY A 650 -22.69 -24.74 17.16
CA GLY A 650 -22.96 -23.33 17.53
C GLY A 650 -24.23 -22.75 16.91
N LEU A 651 -24.72 -23.37 15.86
CA LEU A 651 -25.95 -22.99 15.15
C LEU A 651 -27.25 -23.47 15.77
N ARG A 652 -27.24 -24.51 16.63
CA ARG A 652 -28.44 -24.98 17.30
C ARG A 652 -28.96 -23.97 18.31
N HIS A 653 -28.07 -23.28 19.04
CA HIS A 653 -28.48 -22.28 20.03
C HIS A 653 -29.12 -21.03 19.43
N LEU A 654 -28.63 -20.54 18.28
CA LEU A 654 -29.23 -19.35 17.65
C LEU A 654 -30.61 -19.63 17.03
N VAL A 655 -30.86 -20.83 16.56
CA VAL A 655 -32.16 -21.22 16.01
C VAL A 655 -33.18 -21.41 17.15
N ASP A 656 -32.77 -21.95 18.30
CA ASP A 656 -33.65 -22.16 19.46
C ASP A 656 -33.98 -20.82 20.13
N GLU A 657 -33.04 -19.90 20.33
CA GLU A 657 -33.35 -18.55 20.83
C GLU A 657 -34.23 -17.72 19.88
N ALA A 658 -34.09 -17.87 18.56
CA ALA A 658 -34.96 -17.20 17.61
C ALA A 658 -36.38 -17.78 17.55
N ARG A 659 -36.54 -19.07 17.87
CA ARG A 659 -37.86 -19.71 18.06
C ARG A 659 -38.52 -19.29 19.36
N GLU A 660 -37.78 -19.23 20.47
CA GLU A 660 -38.30 -18.77 21.78
C GLU A 660 -38.69 -17.28 21.77
N ARG A 661 -38.04 -16.43 20.98
CA ARG A 661 -38.43 -15.01 20.82
C ARG A 661 -39.63 -14.80 19.89
N ARG A 662 -40.09 -15.83 19.17
CA ARG A 662 -41.29 -15.79 18.29
C ARG A 662 -42.49 -16.54 18.88
N ALA A 663 -42.35 -17.22 20.02
CA ALA A 663 -43.41 -17.75 20.86
C ALA A 663 -43.70 -16.76 22.01
#